data_185dbea80bdda10b7d3f81d89fbc386e
#
_entry.id   185dbea80bdda10b7d3f81d89fbc386e
#
_cell.length_a   1.000
_cell.length_b   1.000
_cell.length_c   1.000
_cell.angle_alpha   90.00
_cell.angle_beta   90.00
_cell.angle_gamma   90.00
#
_symmetry.space_group_name_H-M   'P 1'
#
loop_
_entity.id
_entity.type
_entity.pdbx_description
1 polymer ?
#
loop_
_entity_poly.entity_id
_entity_poly.type
_entity_poly.pdbx_seq_one_letter_code
_entity_poly.pdbx_strand_id
1 'polypeptide(L)'
;MQELQIDVGGMTCASCSARVERGLQKLPGVAEATVNLATERAELRFDPALLETGKILGAIRDTGYTPVTREIDLAIEGMTCASCVGRVERALKRAPGVLEASVNLATERAHVRYLPAMTDPETLAAVVTEAGYAAQPVSEAGADTADQRRASLRAMGRDVAIAAALAVIVLVLSMGGTFIPAFDHALPAASPFPHFWDWVQWLLSSVVLFGPGLRFFRPGWIAYRHLSPDMNSLVATGTGAAWAYSTLVLIAPGLFPPEARHVYFDSAAVVIAAVLFGKYLEELAKGRTSSAIRKLVGLQAKTARKLQDDGTEKEVPAAQLRVGDRVAVRPGGRIPVDGKVVEGRAHVDESMLSGEPLPVLKQAGDSVVGATVAVDGRLVVEATSVGRDTVLAQIVRLVESAQTGKLPIQGVADRVVRIFSPAVIAIAVTAFAVWLGLGANISVALVTAVAVLVVACPCAMGLATPAAIMVGTGRAAELGVLFRKGEALETLSHVDTVLFDKTGTLTEGKPALTAAEGPQAEEALRLAAALEAASEHPLARAIVAAARERGLELPGVEDFKAVAGYGIEGRVEGQPVIVGARRFMEREGVDLAALADRAAALEAEGGTVVFVAADDQPLGLLAIADRVKPEARAVVQALAGHGLRVAMVTGDARRTAEAVAARLGIEEVHAEVLPQDKARVVTELQQAGRRVAFVGDGINDAPALAQADVGIALASGTDIAIEAADVTLTRGQLGEVVTALTAARKTLGNIHGNLFWAFFYNILLIPIAAGVAAPLGIHLNPMLAGVAMGLSSIFVLGNSLRLKHLHAWQPTAA
;
A
#
# COMPACT_ATOMS: atom_id res chain seq x y z
N MET A 1 23.58 2.45 -29.38
CA MET A 1 22.75 3.66 -29.52
C MET A 1 21.29 3.24 -29.56
N GLN A 2 20.49 3.78 -28.67
CA GLN A 2 19.04 3.54 -28.58
C GLN A 2 18.31 4.82 -29.02
N GLU A 3 17.20 4.65 -29.72
CA GLU A 3 16.32 5.76 -30.07
C GLU A 3 15.21 5.88 -29.04
N LEU A 4 14.91 7.10 -28.65
CA LEU A 4 13.88 7.43 -27.66
C LEU A 4 13.05 8.59 -28.17
N GLN A 5 11.73 8.43 -28.12
CA GLN A 5 10.75 9.47 -28.45
C GLN A 5 9.95 9.81 -27.18
N ILE A 6 9.85 11.10 -26.89
CA ILE A 6 9.17 11.59 -25.68
C ILE A 6 8.26 12.75 -26.07
N ASP A 7 7.00 12.64 -25.78
CA ASP A 7 6.08 13.77 -25.89
C ASP A 7 6.36 14.76 -24.73
N VAL A 8 6.47 16.05 -25.04
CA VAL A 8 6.88 17.11 -24.10
C VAL A 8 5.79 18.17 -24.03
N GLY A 9 5.06 18.19 -22.94
CA GLY A 9 3.99 19.17 -22.72
C GLY A 9 4.50 20.55 -22.30
N GLY A 10 3.74 21.59 -22.68
CA GLY A 10 3.99 22.97 -22.26
C GLY A 10 4.87 23.79 -23.19
N MET A 11 5.27 23.26 -24.34
CA MET A 11 6.02 24.05 -25.36
C MET A 11 5.07 24.88 -26.19
N THR A 12 5.28 26.21 -26.24
CA THR A 12 4.41 27.17 -26.97
C THR A 12 5.12 27.94 -28.08
N CYS A 13 6.45 27.86 -28.16
CA CYS A 13 7.23 28.64 -29.14
C CYS A 13 8.55 27.95 -29.48
N ALA A 14 9.18 28.39 -30.57
CA ALA A 14 10.48 27.84 -31.03
C ALA A 14 11.63 27.98 -30.00
N SER A 15 11.56 28.99 -29.11
CA SER A 15 12.51 29.14 -28.04
C SER A 15 12.35 28.04 -26.98
N CYS A 16 11.12 27.54 -26.80
CA CYS A 16 10.82 26.43 -25.89
C CYS A 16 11.45 25.13 -26.39
N SER A 17 11.18 24.73 -27.63
CA SER A 17 11.77 23.55 -28.24
C SER A 17 13.29 23.60 -28.28
N ALA A 18 13.90 24.74 -28.64
CA ALA A 18 15.35 24.94 -28.62
C ALA A 18 15.97 24.87 -27.19
N ARG A 19 15.19 25.18 -26.15
CA ARG A 19 15.63 25.04 -24.75
C ARG A 19 15.69 23.58 -24.33
N VAL A 20 14.64 22.82 -24.62
CA VAL A 20 14.59 21.38 -24.34
C VAL A 20 15.69 20.66 -25.12
N GLU A 21 15.84 20.95 -26.41
CA GLU A 21 16.85 20.35 -27.26
C GLU A 21 18.27 20.58 -26.74
N ARG A 22 18.60 21.81 -26.37
CA ARG A 22 19.91 22.14 -25.76
C ARG A 22 20.09 21.47 -24.40
N GLY A 23 19.03 21.31 -23.62
CA GLY A 23 19.08 20.57 -22.34
C GLY A 23 19.42 19.10 -22.53
N LEU A 24 18.80 18.48 -23.53
CA LEU A 24 19.05 17.07 -23.89
C LEU A 24 20.45 16.85 -24.50
N GLN A 25 20.88 17.75 -25.39
CA GLN A 25 22.20 17.66 -26.04
C GLN A 25 23.38 17.81 -25.05
N LYS A 26 23.18 18.43 -23.90
CA LYS A 26 24.18 18.56 -22.84
C LYS A 26 24.39 17.27 -22.01
N LEU A 27 23.51 16.29 -22.12
CA LEU A 27 23.64 15.07 -21.34
C LEU A 27 24.76 14.18 -21.90
N PRO A 28 25.65 13.69 -21.03
CA PRO A 28 26.69 12.75 -21.46
C PRO A 28 26.06 11.45 -21.95
N GLY A 29 26.39 11.02 -23.18
CA GLY A 29 25.81 9.83 -23.79
C GLY A 29 24.70 10.10 -24.81
N VAL A 30 24.24 11.34 -24.99
CA VAL A 30 23.37 11.74 -26.09
C VAL A 30 24.20 12.04 -27.32
N ALA A 31 23.92 11.32 -28.42
CA ALA A 31 24.59 11.53 -29.71
C ALA A 31 23.86 12.60 -30.56
N GLU A 32 22.54 12.59 -30.51
CA GLU A 32 21.69 13.51 -31.24
C GLU A 32 20.38 13.71 -30.49
N ALA A 33 19.87 14.94 -30.45
CA ALA A 33 18.57 15.26 -29.93
C ALA A 33 17.93 16.36 -30.80
N THR A 34 16.69 16.15 -31.19
CA THR A 34 15.87 17.07 -31.98
C THR A 34 14.52 17.22 -31.32
N VAL A 35 14.01 18.44 -31.22
CA VAL A 35 12.72 18.74 -30.61
C VAL A 35 11.80 19.46 -31.58
N ASN A 36 10.72 18.81 -31.94
CA ASN A 36 9.72 19.34 -32.87
C ASN A 36 8.58 19.99 -32.09
N LEU A 37 8.42 21.30 -32.25
CA LEU A 37 7.36 22.08 -31.61
C LEU A 37 5.95 21.72 -32.14
N ALA A 38 5.81 21.40 -33.42
CA ALA A 38 4.50 21.15 -34.02
C ALA A 38 3.90 19.82 -33.57
N THR A 39 4.75 18.82 -33.29
CA THR A 39 4.34 17.53 -32.77
C THR A 39 4.50 17.42 -31.25
N GLU A 40 5.05 18.49 -30.62
CA GLU A 40 5.39 18.50 -29.17
C GLU A 40 6.25 17.31 -28.74
N ARG A 41 7.15 16.85 -29.62
CA ARG A 41 7.93 15.62 -29.44
C ARG A 41 9.44 15.90 -29.48
N ALA A 42 10.13 15.29 -28.51
CA ALA A 42 11.59 15.18 -28.49
C ALA A 42 12.01 13.80 -28.99
N GLU A 43 12.91 13.77 -29.96
CA GLU A 43 13.53 12.56 -30.49
C GLU A 43 15.02 12.61 -30.16
N LEU A 44 15.56 11.53 -29.63
CA LEU A 44 16.97 11.48 -29.25
C LEU A 44 17.58 10.09 -29.48
N ARG A 45 18.86 10.10 -29.84
CA ARG A 45 19.72 8.92 -29.93
C ARG A 45 20.75 8.97 -28.80
N PHE A 46 20.80 7.96 -27.97
CA PHE A 46 21.68 7.94 -26.81
C PHE A 46 22.28 6.57 -26.54
N ASP A 47 23.33 6.52 -25.74
CA ASP A 47 23.93 5.27 -25.28
C ASP A 47 23.34 4.86 -23.93
N PRO A 48 22.56 3.75 -23.88
CA PRO A 48 21.92 3.31 -22.64
C PRO A 48 22.92 2.77 -21.60
N ALA A 49 24.17 2.52 -21.97
CA ALA A 49 25.22 2.16 -21.02
C ALA A 49 25.76 3.37 -20.24
N LEU A 50 25.63 4.58 -20.79
CA LEU A 50 26.12 5.84 -20.21
C LEU A 50 25.00 6.67 -19.59
N LEU A 51 23.76 6.55 -20.10
CA LEU A 51 22.66 7.42 -19.74
C LEU A 51 21.37 6.64 -19.56
N GLU A 52 20.79 6.74 -18.38
CA GLU A 52 19.48 6.15 -18.07
C GLU A 52 18.34 7.07 -18.53
N THR A 53 17.24 6.46 -19.00
CA THR A 53 16.03 7.18 -19.44
C THR A 53 15.47 8.12 -18.37
N GLY A 54 15.59 7.77 -17.09
CA GLY A 54 15.18 8.62 -15.97
C GLY A 54 15.89 9.97 -15.93
N LYS A 55 17.19 10.01 -16.25
CA LYS A 55 17.98 11.26 -16.32
C LYS A 55 17.57 12.13 -17.52
N ILE A 56 17.16 11.51 -18.63
CA ILE A 56 16.66 12.22 -19.80
C ILE A 56 15.34 12.93 -19.44
N LEU A 57 14.43 12.21 -18.77
CA LEU A 57 13.15 12.79 -18.30
C LEU A 57 13.39 13.90 -17.26
N GLY A 58 14.38 13.73 -16.38
CA GLY A 58 14.82 14.74 -15.43
C GLY A 58 15.29 16.01 -16.14
N ALA A 59 16.17 15.88 -17.13
CA ALA A 59 16.67 17.03 -17.89
C ALA A 59 15.57 17.81 -18.61
N ILE A 60 14.53 17.15 -19.11
CA ILE A 60 13.36 17.84 -19.66
C ILE A 60 12.65 18.67 -18.58
N ARG A 61 12.46 18.11 -17.39
CA ARG A 61 11.84 18.84 -16.26
C ARG A 61 12.69 20.03 -15.82
N ASP A 62 14.01 19.86 -15.76
CA ASP A 62 14.94 20.92 -15.38
C ASP A 62 14.92 22.10 -16.37
N THR A 63 14.52 21.86 -17.62
CA THR A 63 14.28 22.93 -18.60
C THR A 63 12.93 23.65 -18.42
N GLY A 64 12.10 23.19 -17.47
CA GLY A 64 10.80 23.76 -17.15
C GLY A 64 9.63 23.19 -17.96
N TYR A 65 9.81 22.03 -18.61
CA TYR A 65 8.77 21.36 -19.41
C TYR A 65 8.47 19.97 -18.85
N THR A 66 7.28 19.44 -19.18
CA THR A 66 6.80 18.18 -18.62
C THR A 66 6.88 17.05 -19.66
N PRO A 67 7.72 16.01 -19.44
CA PRO A 67 7.67 14.83 -20.30
C PRO A 67 6.37 14.06 -20.04
N VAL A 68 5.66 13.70 -21.11
CA VAL A 68 4.39 13.00 -21.03
C VAL A 68 4.67 11.51 -20.81
N THR A 69 4.24 11.02 -19.67
CA THR A 69 4.24 9.57 -19.34
C THR A 69 2.82 9.14 -19.05
N ARG A 70 2.49 7.90 -19.31
CA ARG A 70 1.20 7.30 -18.94
C ARG A 70 1.42 6.06 -18.09
N GLU A 71 0.43 5.79 -17.25
CA GLU A 71 0.37 4.58 -16.44
C GLU A 71 -0.83 3.74 -16.88
N ILE A 72 -0.64 2.43 -16.86
CA ILE A 72 -1.70 1.48 -17.17
C ILE A 72 -1.58 0.25 -16.30
N ASP A 73 -2.72 -0.32 -15.96
CA ASP A 73 -2.82 -1.63 -15.35
C ASP A 73 -3.22 -2.65 -16.42
N LEU A 74 -2.47 -3.75 -16.47
CA LEU A 74 -2.78 -4.92 -17.28
C LEU A 74 -3.27 -6.03 -16.35
N ALA A 75 -4.45 -6.58 -16.61
CA ALA A 75 -4.91 -7.81 -15.98
C ALA A 75 -4.19 -8.99 -16.64
N ILE A 76 -3.58 -9.87 -15.84
CA ILE A 76 -2.76 -10.97 -16.33
C ILE A 76 -3.27 -12.28 -15.75
N GLU A 77 -3.67 -13.20 -16.61
CA GLU A 77 -4.15 -14.51 -16.21
C GLU A 77 -3.05 -15.58 -16.28
N GLY A 78 -3.13 -16.56 -15.40
CA GLY A 78 -2.27 -17.75 -15.43
C GLY A 78 -0.94 -17.61 -14.71
N MET A 79 -0.68 -16.51 -14.00
CA MET A 79 0.47 -16.42 -13.11
C MET A 79 0.24 -17.24 -11.85
N THR A 80 1.16 -18.13 -11.52
CA THR A 80 0.99 -19.05 -10.39
C THR A 80 2.08 -18.97 -9.34
N CYS A 81 3.16 -18.24 -9.62
CA CYS A 81 4.31 -18.16 -8.72
C CYS A 81 5.17 -16.93 -8.98
N ALA A 82 6.11 -16.66 -8.07
CA ALA A 82 7.04 -15.54 -8.18
C ALA A 82 7.91 -15.58 -9.46
N SER A 83 8.26 -16.77 -9.96
CA SER A 83 9.00 -16.90 -11.23
C SER A 83 8.18 -16.40 -12.42
N CYS A 84 6.84 -16.60 -12.39
CA CYS A 84 5.93 -16.07 -13.41
C CYS A 84 5.95 -14.53 -13.37
N VAL A 85 5.82 -13.94 -12.19
CA VAL A 85 5.91 -12.50 -11.98
C VAL A 85 7.21 -11.93 -12.55
N GLY A 86 8.35 -12.51 -12.16
CA GLY A 86 9.65 -12.05 -12.65
C GLY A 86 9.84 -12.21 -14.17
N ARG A 87 9.14 -13.16 -14.81
CA ARG A 87 9.16 -13.33 -16.27
C ARG A 87 8.39 -12.22 -16.95
N VAL A 88 7.18 -11.94 -16.51
CA VAL A 88 6.35 -10.86 -17.04
C VAL A 88 7.02 -9.51 -16.84
N GLU A 89 7.54 -9.23 -15.64
CA GLU A 89 8.26 -7.98 -15.37
C GLU A 89 9.45 -7.78 -16.30
N ARG A 90 10.25 -8.83 -16.52
CA ARG A 90 11.40 -8.75 -17.44
C ARG A 90 10.97 -8.53 -18.89
N ALA A 91 9.87 -9.15 -19.31
CA ALA A 91 9.34 -8.95 -20.65
C ALA A 91 8.87 -7.49 -20.83
N LEU A 92 8.08 -6.97 -19.90
CA LEU A 92 7.59 -5.59 -19.93
C LEU A 92 8.74 -4.58 -19.86
N LYS A 93 9.70 -4.76 -18.95
CA LYS A 93 10.87 -3.84 -18.84
C LYS A 93 11.79 -3.83 -20.06
N ARG A 94 11.73 -4.86 -20.91
CA ARG A 94 12.47 -4.91 -22.19
C ARG A 94 11.70 -4.29 -23.35
N ALA A 95 10.41 -4.07 -23.20
CA ALA A 95 9.59 -3.46 -24.24
C ALA A 95 9.99 -1.99 -24.44
N PRO A 96 10.07 -1.53 -25.70
CA PRO A 96 10.40 -0.14 -26.00
C PRO A 96 9.42 0.81 -25.34
N GLY A 97 9.92 1.91 -24.75
CA GLY A 97 9.08 2.93 -24.14
C GLY A 97 8.59 2.61 -22.73
N VAL A 98 8.85 1.45 -22.16
CA VAL A 98 8.52 1.12 -20.78
C VAL A 98 9.57 1.72 -19.84
N LEU A 99 9.12 2.55 -18.92
CA LEU A 99 9.94 3.19 -17.89
C LEU A 99 10.02 2.34 -16.62
N GLU A 100 8.86 1.81 -16.23
CA GLU A 100 8.73 1.02 -15.02
C GLU A 100 7.64 -0.03 -15.24
N ALA A 101 7.86 -1.23 -14.71
CA ALA A 101 6.85 -2.27 -14.69
C ALA A 101 6.96 -3.03 -13.36
N SER A 102 5.83 -3.17 -12.70
CA SER A 102 5.67 -3.92 -11.45
C SER A 102 4.51 -4.88 -11.60
N VAL A 103 4.72 -6.13 -11.24
CA VAL A 103 3.70 -7.19 -11.39
C VAL A 103 3.35 -7.77 -10.03
N ASN A 104 2.07 -7.83 -9.75
CA ASN A 104 1.54 -8.36 -8.51
C ASN A 104 0.80 -9.68 -8.74
N LEU A 105 1.30 -10.74 -8.12
CA LEU A 105 0.70 -12.06 -8.21
C LEU A 105 -0.67 -12.15 -7.53
N ALA A 106 -0.87 -11.40 -6.45
CA ALA A 106 -2.10 -11.50 -5.65
C ALA A 106 -3.28 -10.78 -6.30
N THR A 107 -3.01 -9.66 -6.98
CA THR A 107 -4.01 -8.91 -7.74
C THR A 107 -4.11 -9.36 -9.19
N GLU A 108 -3.16 -10.19 -9.65
CA GLU A 108 -3.02 -10.62 -11.04
C GLU A 108 -2.93 -9.44 -12.01
N ARG A 109 -2.26 -8.35 -11.58
CA ARG A 109 -2.09 -7.13 -12.37
C ARG A 109 -0.62 -6.78 -12.54
N ALA A 110 -0.31 -6.18 -13.70
CA ALA A 110 0.93 -5.44 -13.92
C ALA A 110 0.61 -3.96 -14.00
N HIS A 111 1.29 -3.17 -13.20
CA HIS A 111 1.30 -1.72 -13.30
C HIS A 111 2.49 -1.30 -14.15
N VAL A 112 2.24 -0.57 -15.24
CA VAL A 112 3.27 -0.20 -16.21
C VAL A 112 3.21 1.31 -16.44
N ARG A 113 4.35 1.97 -16.24
CA ARG A 113 4.57 3.36 -16.64
C ARG A 113 5.36 3.40 -17.93
N TYR A 114 4.82 4.06 -18.93
CA TYR A 114 5.35 4.01 -20.28
C TYR A 114 5.28 5.37 -20.99
N LEU A 115 6.01 5.47 -22.10
CA LEU A 115 6.01 6.62 -23.01
C LEU A 115 4.98 6.35 -24.13
N PRO A 116 3.87 7.10 -24.19
CA PRO A 116 2.82 6.87 -25.18
C PRO A 116 3.28 7.14 -26.63
N ALA A 117 4.38 7.87 -26.82
CA ALA A 117 5.01 8.06 -28.11
C ALA A 117 5.67 6.78 -28.67
N MET A 118 5.96 5.78 -27.83
CA MET A 118 6.73 4.57 -28.21
C MET A 118 5.94 3.27 -28.11
N THR A 119 4.93 3.22 -27.29
CA THR A 119 4.13 1.99 -27.06
C THR A 119 2.72 2.33 -26.63
N ASP A 120 1.83 1.41 -26.80
CA ASP A 120 0.40 1.50 -26.42
C ASP A 120 -0.01 0.31 -25.55
N PRO A 121 -1.20 0.37 -24.89
CA PRO A 121 -1.71 -0.67 -24.03
C PRO A 121 -1.83 -2.04 -24.66
N GLU A 122 -2.23 -2.11 -25.93
CA GLU A 122 -2.41 -3.36 -26.67
C GLU A 122 -1.07 -4.02 -26.97
N THR A 123 -0.08 -3.24 -27.35
CA THR A 123 1.31 -3.71 -27.56
C THR A 123 1.90 -4.26 -26.25
N LEU A 124 1.68 -3.59 -25.12
CA LEU A 124 2.11 -4.06 -23.81
C LEU A 124 1.43 -5.38 -23.40
N ALA A 125 0.15 -5.53 -23.69
CA ALA A 125 -0.57 -6.78 -23.46
C ALA A 125 -0.05 -7.91 -24.36
N ALA A 126 0.29 -7.62 -25.63
CA ALA A 126 0.90 -8.58 -26.54
C ALA A 126 2.26 -9.08 -26.04
N VAL A 127 3.13 -8.20 -25.52
CA VAL A 127 4.42 -8.54 -24.90
C VAL A 127 4.24 -9.55 -23.74
N VAL A 128 3.21 -9.36 -22.91
CA VAL A 128 2.90 -10.31 -21.83
C VAL A 128 2.39 -11.63 -22.40
N THR A 129 1.63 -11.59 -23.49
CA THR A 129 1.10 -12.79 -24.15
C THR A 129 2.23 -13.60 -24.78
N GLU A 130 3.22 -12.97 -25.39
CA GLU A 130 4.44 -13.62 -25.89
C GLU A 130 5.28 -14.26 -24.76
N ALA A 131 5.26 -13.65 -23.55
CA ALA A 131 5.89 -14.24 -22.38
C ALA A 131 5.13 -15.45 -21.82
N GLY A 132 3.97 -15.80 -22.41
CA GLY A 132 3.19 -17.01 -22.11
C GLY A 132 2.02 -16.81 -21.14
N TYR A 133 1.54 -15.60 -20.97
CA TYR A 133 0.42 -15.26 -20.08
C TYR A 133 -0.62 -14.43 -20.80
N ALA A 134 -1.90 -14.74 -20.63
CA ALA A 134 -2.95 -13.90 -21.19
C ALA A 134 -2.99 -12.54 -20.46
N ALA A 135 -3.00 -11.45 -21.23
CA ALA A 135 -3.05 -10.11 -20.68
C ALA A 135 -4.05 -9.23 -21.42
N GLN A 136 -4.71 -8.36 -20.69
CA GLN A 136 -5.64 -7.37 -21.22
C GLN A 136 -5.48 -6.04 -20.49
N PRO A 137 -5.56 -4.88 -21.19
CA PRO A 137 -5.65 -3.60 -20.54
C PRO A 137 -6.89 -3.52 -19.64
N VAL A 138 -6.71 -3.06 -18.42
CA VAL A 138 -7.84 -2.86 -17.50
C VAL A 138 -8.59 -1.61 -17.95
N SER A 139 -9.74 -1.81 -18.62
CA SER A 139 -10.65 -0.72 -18.93
C SER A 139 -11.42 -0.29 -17.68
N GLU A 140 -11.89 0.96 -17.65
CA GLU A 140 -12.52 1.62 -16.50
C GLU A 140 -13.82 0.96 -15.96
N ALA A 141 -14.30 -0.06 -16.62
CA ALA A 141 -15.52 -0.79 -16.24
C ALA A 141 -15.19 -1.93 -15.25
N GLY A 142 -15.02 -1.60 -13.97
CA GLY A 142 -14.68 -2.52 -12.89
C GLY A 142 -15.70 -3.61 -12.53
N ALA A 143 -16.74 -3.86 -13.34
CA ALA A 143 -17.76 -4.85 -13.09
C ALA A 143 -17.41 -6.27 -13.57
N ASP A 144 -16.57 -6.40 -14.61
CA ASP A 144 -16.31 -7.70 -15.26
C ASP A 144 -15.33 -8.61 -14.51
N THR A 145 -14.41 -8.04 -13.72
CA THR A 145 -13.34 -8.82 -13.07
C THR A 145 -13.84 -9.76 -11.96
N ALA A 146 -14.90 -9.40 -11.25
CA ALA A 146 -15.44 -10.23 -10.16
C ALA A 146 -16.17 -11.46 -10.70
N ASP A 147 -16.88 -11.35 -11.82
CA ASP A 147 -17.62 -12.46 -12.43
C ASP A 147 -16.66 -13.38 -13.20
N GLN A 148 -15.65 -12.86 -13.86
CA GLN A 148 -14.56 -13.64 -14.47
C GLN A 148 -13.82 -14.47 -13.41
N ARG A 149 -13.47 -13.86 -12.27
CA ARG A 149 -12.85 -14.57 -11.16
C ARG A 149 -13.74 -15.65 -10.57
N ARG A 150 -15.04 -15.41 -10.42
CA ARG A 150 -15.99 -16.46 -9.99
C ARG A 150 -16.08 -17.60 -10.98
N ALA A 151 -16.05 -17.31 -12.27
CA ALA A 151 -16.04 -18.31 -13.32
C ALA A 151 -14.75 -19.15 -13.29
N SER A 152 -13.58 -18.51 -13.14
CA SER A 152 -12.29 -19.18 -13.01
C SER A 152 -12.23 -20.08 -11.76
N LEU A 153 -12.71 -19.60 -10.60
CA LEU A 153 -12.80 -20.40 -9.37
C LEU A 153 -13.72 -21.61 -9.51
N ARG A 154 -14.88 -21.46 -10.20
CA ARG A 154 -15.78 -22.58 -10.47
C ARG A 154 -15.13 -23.61 -11.39
N ALA A 155 -14.42 -23.14 -12.44
CA ALA A 155 -13.70 -24.02 -13.37
C ALA A 155 -12.59 -24.79 -12.63
N MET A 156 -11.81 -24.11 -11.79
CA MET A 156 -10.77 -24.76 -10.98
C MET A 156 -11.37 -25.74 -9.96
N GLY A 157 -12.48 -25.37 -9.30
CA GLY A 157 -13.18 -26.28 -8.37
C GLY A 157 -13.70 -27.54 -9.05
N ARG A 158 -14.18 -27.43 -10.29
CA ARG A 158 -14.57 -28.60 -11.11
C ARG A 158 -13.37 -29.47 -11.45
N ASP A 159 -12.25 -28.87 -11.87
CA ASP A 159 -11.04 -29.58 -12.20
C ASP A 159 -10.47 -30.32 -10.99
N VAL A 160 -10.49 -29.70 -9.81
CA VAL A 160 -10.13 -30.32 -8.52
C VAL A 160 -11.04 -31.51 -8.21
N ALA A 161 -12.36 -31.35 -8.34
CA ALA A 161 -13.32 -32.42 -8.06
C ALA A 161 -13.09 -33.63 -8.98
N ILE A 162 -12.86 -33.38 -10.27
CA ILE A 162 -12.55 -34.43 -11.24
C ILE A 162 -11.23 -35.13 -10.89
N ALA A 163 -10.17 -34.35 -10.67
CA ALA A 163 -8.85 -34.90 -10.35
C ALA A 163 -8.87 -35.70 -9.03
N ALA A 164 -9.53 -35.19 -8.00
CA ALA A 164 -9.64 -35.88 -6.71
C ALA A 164 -10.45 -37.18 -6.80
N ALA A 165 -11.61 -37.16 -7.48
CA ALA A 165 -12.42 -38.34 -7.66
C ALA A 165 -11.66 -39.45 -8.41
N LEU A 166 -11.02 -39.12 -9.52
CA LEU A 166 -10.25 -40.08 -10.31
C LEU A 166 -9.00 -40.56 -9.56
N ALA A 167 -8.30 -39.66 -8.87
CA ALA A 167 -7.13 -40.03 -8.05
C ALA A 167 -7.49 -41.00 -6.90
N VAL A 168 -8.64 -40.76 -6.25
CA VAL A 168 -9.12 -41.72 -5.21
C VAL A 168 -9.42 -43.09 -5.80
N ILE A 169 -10.05 -43.14 -6.99
CA ILE A 169 -10.33 -44.42 -7.66
C ILE A 169 -9.00 -45.14 -7.99
N VAL A 170 -8.01 -44.41 -8.58
CA VAL A 170 -6.70 -44.96 -8.89
C VAL A 170 -6.00 -45.45 -7.62
N LEU A 171 -6.07 -44.69 -6.53
CA LEU A 171 -5.47 -45.06 -5.24
C LEU A 171 -6.10 -46.33 -4.65
N VAL A 172 -7.43 -46.46 -4.73
CA VAL A 172 -8.15 -47.65 -4.26
C VAL A 172 -7.76 -48.87 -5.11
N LEU A 173 -7.61 -48.70 -6.42
CA LEU A 173 -7.17 -49.77 -7.30
C LEU A 173 -5.71 -50.18 -7.06
N SER A 174 -4.82 -49.23 -6.72
CA SER A 174 -3.40 -49.48 -6.47
C SER A 174 -3.13 -50.07 -5.06
N MET A 175 -3.76 -49.48 -4.03
CA MET A 175 -3.46 -49.80 -2.61
C MET A 175 -4.60 -50.48 -1.86
N GLY A 176 -5.74 -50.72 -2.50
CA GLY A 176 -6.92 -51.30 -1.84
C GLY A 176 -6.66 -52.67 -1.21
N GLY A 177 -5.84 -53.50 -1.83
CA GLY A 177 -5.43 -54.78 -1.32
C GLY A 177 -4.62 -54.73 -0.01
N THR A 178 -3.85 -53.65 0.17
CA THR A 178 -3.05 -53.45 1.42
C THR A 178 -3.94 -53.23 2.65
N PHE A 179 -5.12 -52.61 2.44
CA PHE A 179 -6.05 -52.27 3.53
C PHE A 179 -7.19 -53.31 3.68
N ILE A 180 -7.58 -53.93 2.59
CA ILE A 180 -8.69 -54.89 2.52
C ILE A 180 -8.20 -56.15 1.81
N PRO A 181 -7.83 -57.22 2.55
CA PRO A 181 -7.30 -58.46 1.94
C PRO A 181 -8.26 -59.10 0.90
N ALA A 182 -9.55 -58.91 1.04
CA ALA A 182 -10.51 -59.39 0.08
C ALA A 182 -10.35 -58.74 -1.33
N PHE A 183 -9.74 -57.57 -1.42
CA PHE A 183 -9.48 -56.87 -2.70
C PHE A 183 -8.39 -57.54 -3.53
N ASP A 184 -7.38 -58.12 -2.88
CA ASP A 184 -6.28 -58.86 -3.53
C ASP A 184 -6.78 -60.12 -4.26
N HIS A 185 -7.87 -60.69 -3.81
CA HIS A 185 -8.48 -61.85 -4.47
C HIS A 185 -9.59 -61.44 -5.45
N ALA A 186 -10.32 -60.40 -5.16
CA ALA A 186 -11.47 -59.97 -5.97
C ALA A 186 -11.07 -59.27 -7.30
N LEU A 187 -10.03 -58.44 -7.26
CA LEU A 187 -9.61 -57.69 -8.45
C LEU A 187 -9.02 -58.57 -9.55
N PRO A 188 -8.08 -59.53 -9.25
CA PRO A 188 -7.61 -60.49 -10.24
C PRO A 188 -8.69 -61.40 -10.76
N ALA A 189 -9.63 -61.83 -9.90
CA ALA A 189 -10.76 -62.70 -10.30
C ALA A 189 -11.74 -61.99 -11.22
N ALA A 190 -11.84 -60.65 -11.14
CA ALA A 190 -12.72 -59.79 -11.98
C ALA A 190 -11.98 -59.25 -13.23
N SER A 191 -10.74 -59.69 -13.50
CA SER A 191 -9.92 -59.13 -14.59
C SER A 191 -10.20 -59.88 -15.90
N PRO A 192 -10.66 -59.17 -16.97
CA PRO A 192 -10.87 -59.75 -18.27
C PRO A 192 -9.60 -60.29 -19.00
N PHE A 193 -8.44 -59.68 -18.68
CA PHE A 193 -7.11 -60.05 -19.20
C PHE A 193 -6.03 -59.61 -18.20
N PRO A 194 -4.80 -60.18 -18.35
CA PRO A 194 -3.69 -59.78 -17.48
C PRO A 194 -3.43 -58.28 -17.52
N HIS A 195 -3.15 -57.69 -16.35
CA HIS A 195 -2.89 -56.25 -16.20
C HIS A 195 -4.07 -55.33 -16.55
N PHE A 196 -5.33 -55.84 -16.61
CA PHE A 196 -6.49 -55.02 -16.92
C PHE A 196 -6.62 -53.79 -16.01
N TRP A 197 -6.44 -53.96 -14.71
CA TRP A 197 -6.54 -52.87 -13.73
C TRP A 197 -5.42 -51.86 -13.84
N ASP A 198 -4.25 -52.21 -14.32
CA ASP A 198 -3.12 -51.33 -14.62
C ASP A 198 -3.46 -50.43 -15.83
N TRP A 199 -4.13 -51.00 -16.84
CA TRP A 199 -4.67 -50.25 -17.99
C TRP A 199 -5.78 -49.27 -17.57
N VAL A 200 -6.64 -49.62 -16.63
CA VAL A 200 -7.64 -48.73 -16.05
C VAL A 200 -6.97 -47.62 -15.31
N GLN A 201 -5.97 -47.88 -14.47
CA GLN A 201 -5.20 -46.86 -13.78
C GLN A 201 -4.47 -45.94 -14.78
N TRP A 202 -3.89 -46.49 -15.85
CA TRP A 202 -3.28 -45.69 -16.92
C TRP A 202 -4.28 -44.74 -17.58
N LEU A 203 -5.47 -45.20 -17.91
CA LEU A 203 -6.53 -44.37 -18.50
C LEU A 203 -6.96 -43.26 -17.56
N LEU A 204 -7.28 -43.58 -16.32
CA LEU A 204 -7.76 -42.60 -15.33
C LEU A 204 -6.66 -41.57 -14.98
N SER A 205 -5.43 -41.99 -14.77
CA SER A 205 -4.31 -41.09 -14.52
C SER A 205 -4.02 -40.21 -15.72
N SER A 206 -4.14 -40.72 -16.95
CA SER A 206 -3.98 -39.95 -18.18
C SER A 206 -5.04 -38.85 -18.29
N VAL A 207 -6.30 -39.12 -17.92
CA VAL A 207 -7.34 -38.10 -17.86
C VAL A 207 -6.98 -37.02 -16.83
N VAL A 208 -6.43 -37.41 -15.67
CA VAL A 208 -6.00 -36.44 -14.65
C VAL A 208 -4.84 -35.57 -15.15
N LEU A 209 -3.81 -36.17 -15.75
CA LEU A 209 -2.63 -35.46 -16.21
C LEU A 209 -2.92 -34.54 -17.39
N PHE A 210 -3.60 -35.07 -18.43
CA PHE A 210 -3.84 -34.37 -19.70
C PHE A 210 -5.17 -33.60 -19.74
N GLY A 211 -5.98 -33.67 -18.68
CA GLY A 211 -7.14 -32.82 -18.45
C GLY A 211 -6.80 -31.72 -17.42
N PRO A 212 -7.20 -31.88 -16.14
CA PRO A 212 -6.89 -30.92 -15.08
C PRO A 212 -5.41 -30.56 -14.95
N GLY A 213 -4.50 -31.52 -15.16
CA GLY A 213 -3.05 -31.39 -15.06
C GLY A 213 -2.43 -30.49 -16.14
N LEU A 214 -3.11 -30.24 -17.26
CA LEU A 214 -2.63 -29.32 -18.31
C LEU A 214 -2.33 -27.92 -17.76
N ARG A 215 -2.95 -27.52 -16.64
CA ARG A 215 -2.65 -26.29 -15.93
C ARG A 215 -1.20 -26.20 -15.44
N PHE A 216 -0.50 -27.33 -15.29
CA PHE A 216 0.91 -27.40 -14.92
C PHE A 216 1.81 -27.69 -16.13
N PHE A 217 1.37 -28.56 -17.03
CA PHE A 217 2.21 -28.98 -18.16
C PHE A 217 2.47 -27.83 -19.16
N ARG A 218 1.44 -27.06 -19.53
CA ARG A 218 1.61 -25.94 -20.48
C ARG A 218 2.53 -24.84 -19.94
N PRO A 219 2.28 -24.25 -18.73
CA PRO A 219 3.20 -23.25 -18.19
C PRO A 219 4.58 -23.81 -17.89
N GLY A 220 4.68 -25.07 -17.44
CA GLY A 220 5.94 -25.74 -17.16
C GLY A 220 6.81 -25.87 -18.43
N TRP A 221 6.22 -26.24 -19.56
CA TRP A 221 6.91 -26.28 -20.86
C TRP A 221 7.42 -24.89 -21.27
N ILE A 222 6.59 -23.85 -21.14
CA ILE A 222 6.98 -22.47 -21.43
C ILE A 222 8.16 -22.07 -20.53
N ALA A 223 8.12 -22.44 -19.25
CA ALA A 223 9.19 -22.16 -18.30
C ALA A 223 10.52 -22.80 -18.71
N TYR A 224 10.52 -24.03 -19.18
CA TYR A 224 11.72 -24.70 -19.70
C TYR A 224 12.26 -24.03 -20.96
N ARG A 225 11.39 -23.64 -21.90
CA ARG A 225 11.81 -22.91 -23.09
C ARG A 225 12.53 -21.60 -22.79
N HIS A 226 12.16 -20.95 -21.71
CA HIS A 226 12.79 -19.70 -21.25
C HIS A 226 13.90 -19.91 -20.21
N LEU A 227 14.40 -21.14 -20.02
CA LEU A 227 15.46 -21.50 -19.06
C LEU A 227 15.21 -20.96 -17.63
N SER A 228 13.95 -20.90 -17.24
CA SER A 228 13.54 -20.47 -15.91
C SER A 228 12.51 -21.44 -15.31
N PRO A 229 12.96 -22.65 -14.91
CA PRO A 229 12.08 -23.66 -14.35
C PRO A 229 11.39 -23.12 -13.10
N ASP A 230 10.12 -23.42 -13.00
CA ASP A 230 9.23 -22.96 -11.92
C ASP A 230 8.51 -24.15 -11.27
N MET A 231 7.60 -23.87 -10.36
CA MET A 231 6.76 -24.87 -9.72
C MET A 231 6.04 -25.78 -10.72
N ASN A 232 5.49 -25.18 -11.80
CA ASN A 232 4.76 -25.95 -12.81
C ASN A 232 5.69 -26.93 -13.53
N SER A 233 6.93 -26.50 -13.78
CA SER A 233 7.99 -27.34 -14.38
C SER A 233 8.33 -28.54 -13.50
N LEU A 234 8.49 -28.34 -12.17
CA LEU A 234 8.83 -29.40 -11.23
C LEU A 234 7.69 -30.43 -11.12
N VAL A 235 6.45 -29.97 -10.96
CA VAL A 235 5.28 -30.85 -10.90
C VAL A 235 5.09 -31.61 -12.21
N ALA A 236 5.16 -30.92 -13.36
CA ALA A 236 5.00 -31.55 -14.67
C ALA A 236 6.09 -32.60 -14.93
N THR A 237 7.36 -32.32 -14.58
CA THR A 237 8.47 -33.26 -14.75
C THR A 237 8.30 -34.47 -13.85
N GLY A 238 8.03 -34.28 -12.54
CA GLY A 238 7.88 -35.38 -11.60
C GLY A 238 6.71 -36.29 -11.95
N THR A 239 5.53 -35.73 -12.16
CA THR A 239 4.33 -36.52 -12.49
C THR A 239 4.38 -37.12 -13.89
N GLY A 240 4.96 -36.39 -14.86
CA GLY A 240 5.18 -36.87 -16.21
C GLY A 240 6.17 -38.03 -16.29
N ALA A 241 7.27 -37.98 -15.53
CA ALA A 241 8.25 -39.04 -15.43
C ALA A 241 7.66 -40.33 -14.80
N ALA A 242 6.88 -40.17 -13.70
CA ALA A 242 6.20 -41.29 -13.06
C ALA A 242 5.17 -41.94 -14.00
N TRP A 243 4.41 -41.17 -14.74
CA TRP A 243 3.43 -41.65 -15.69
C TRP A 243 4.12 -42.30 -16.90
N ALA A 244 5.17 -41.69 -17.47
CA ALA A 244 5.89 -42.23 -18.62
C ALA A 244 6.57 -43.54 -18.29
N TYR A 245 7.25 -43.64 -17.12
CA TYR A 245 7.85 -44.88 -16.64
C TYR A 245 6.81 -45.99 -16.51
N SER A 246 5.70 -45.73 -15.83
CA SER A 246 4.62 -46.70 -15.61
C SER A 246 4.00 -47.15 -16.92
N THR A 247 3.88 -46.24 -17.90
CA THR A 247 3.40 -46.55 -19.24
C THR A 247 4.37 -47.47 -19.98
N LEU A 248 5.68 -47.21 -19.85
CA LEU A 248 6.71 -48.10 -20.45
C LEU A 248 6.71 -49.48 -19.82
N VAL A 249 6.58 -49.59 -18.51
CA VAL A 249 6.45 -50.89 -17.81
C VAL A 249 5.22 -51.65 -18.29
N LEU A 250 4.10 -50.95 -18.50
CA LEU A 250 2.84 -51.56 -18.94
C LEU A 250 2.90 -52.06 -20.40
N ILE A 251 3.51 -51.28 -21.31
CA ILE A 251 3.61 -51.61 -22.74
C ILE A 251 4.72 -52.62 -23.01
N ALA A 252 5.85 -52.50 -22.33
CA ALA A 252 7.04 -53.30 -22.58
C ALA A 252 7.64 -53.87 -21.28
N PRO A 253 6.91 -54.75 -20.55
CA PRO A 253 7.37 -55.25 -19.25
C PRO A 253 8.64 -56.09 -19.35
N GLY A 254 8.97 -56.65 -20.53
CA GLY A 254 10.20 -57.42 -20.78
C GLY A 254 11.49 -56.60 -20.71
N LEU A 255 11.41 -55.28 -20.82
CA LEU A 255 12.56 -54.39 -20.66
C LEU A 255 13.01 -54.20 -19.22
N PHE A 256 12.18 -54.57 -18.24
CA PHE A 256 12.42 -54.32 -16.83
C PHE A 256 12.53 -55.62 -16.03
N PRO A 257 13.47 -55.69 -15.07
CA PRO A 257 13.53 -56.82 -14.13
C PRO A 257 12.20 -56.95 -13.36
N PRO A 258 11.81 -58.18 -12.92
CA PRO A 258 10.55 -58.39 -12.23
C PRO A 258 10.31 -57.46 -11.06
N GLU A 259 11.34 -57.16 -10.29
CA GLU A 259 11.29 -56.28 -9.10
C GLU A 259 11.13 -54.78 -9.45
N ALA A 260 11.33 -54.38 -10.71
CA ALA A 260 11.17 -53.03 -11.20
C ALA A 260 9.86 -52.81 -11.97
N ARG A 261 8.97 -53.82 -12.03
CA ARG A 261 7.71 -53.71 -12.78
C ARG A 261 6.55 -53.07 -12.00
N HIS A 262 6.86 -52.21 -11.07
CA HIS A 262 5.84 -51.47 -10.33
C HIS A 262 5.38 -50.24 -11.13
N VAL A 263 4.06 -50.01 -11.18
CA VAL A 263 3.45 -48.83 -11.77
C VAL A 263 3.16 -47.77 -10.71
N TYR A 264 3.24 -46.49 -11.07
CA TYR A 264 3.10 -45.31 -10.20
C TYR A 264 2.06 -44.34 -10.73
N PHE A 265 1.00 -44.85 -11.36
CA PHE A 265 -0.11 -44.04 -11.86
C PHE A 265 -0.85 -43.33 -10.74
N ASP A 266 -0.98 -43.99 -9.59
CA ASP A 266 -1.55 -43.44 -8.35
C ASP A 266 -0.76 -42.22 -7.86
N SER A 267 0.56 -42.33 -7.78
CA SER A 267 1.43 -41.24 -7.36
C SER A 267 1.31 -40.04 -8.29
N ALA A 268 1.29 -40.24 -9.61
CA ALA A 268 1.11 -39.17 -10.57
C ALA A 268 -0.25 -38.47 -10.44
N ALA A 269 -1.34 -39.23 -10.31
CA ALA A 269 -2.71 -38.70 -10.20
C ALA A 269 -2.93 -37.97 -8.87
N VAL A 270 -2.47 -38.58 -7.74
CA VAL A 270 -2.64 -37.99 -6.41
C VAL A 270 -1.84 -36.71 -6.24
N VAL A 271 -0.61 -36.65 -6.77
CA VAL A 271 0.20 -35.42 -6.75
C VAL A 271 -0.50 -34.28 -7.50
N ILE A 272 -0.99 -34.54 -8.72
CA ILE A 272 -1.75 -33.52 -9.47
C ILE A 272 -2.99 -33.07 -8.68
N ALA A 273 -3.77 -34.00 -8.14
CA ALA A 273 -4.97 -33.68 -7.37
C ALA A 273 -4.65 -32.86 -6.11
N ALA A 274 -3.60 -33.24 -5.36
CA ALA A 274 -3.19 -32.55 -4.14
C ALA A 274 -2.66 -31.13 -4.44
N VAL A 275 -1.86 -30.95 -5.49
CA VAL A 275 -1.34 -29.65 -5.88
C VAL A 275 -2.47 -28.74 -6.41
N LEU A 276 -3.38 -29.27 -7.21
CA LEU A 276 -4.57 -28.55 -7.66
C LEU A 276 -5.46 -28.13 -6.49
N PHE A 277 -5.68 -29.01 -5.53
CA PHE A 277 -6.44 -28.69 -4.32
C PHE A 277 -5.76 -27.57 -3.51
N GLY A 278 -4.44 -27.65 -3.32
CA GLY A 278 -3.66 -26.60 -2.69
C GLY A 278 -3.82 -25.25 -3.41
N LYS A 279 -3.75 -25.25 -4.76
CA LYS A 279 -3.97 -24.06 -5.59
C LYS A 279 -5.40 -23.53 -5.49
N TYR A 280 -6.40 -24.38 -5.46
CA TYR A 280 -7.78 -23.98 -5.28
C TYR A 280 -8.01 -23.29 -3.93
N LEU A 281 -7.45 -23.85 -2.84
CA LEU A 281 -7.49 -23.22 -1.52
C LEU A 281 -6.76 -21.88 -1.51
N GLU A 282 -5.63 -21.78 -2.21
CA GLU A 282 -4.88 -20.54 -2.41
C GLU A 282 -5.76 -19.47 -3.07
N GLU A 283 -6.43 -19.78 -4.19
CA GLU A 283 -7.29 -18.85 -4.90
C GLU A 283 -8.53 -18.45 -4.09
N LEU A 284 -9.12 -19.41 -3.38
CA LEU A 284 -10.24 -19.14 -2.48
C LEU A 284 -9.85 -18.12 -1.40
N ALA A 285 -8.67 -18.25 -0.91
CA ALA A 285 -8.12 -17.45 0.16
C ALA A 285 -7.70 -16.06 -0.28
N LYS A 286 -7.08 -15.89 -1.46
CA LYS A 286 -6.84 -14.58 -2.09
C LYS A 286 -8.16 -13.80 -2.20
N GLY A 287 -9.26 -14.49 -2.51
CA GLY A 287 -10.59 -13.87 -2.55
C GLY A 287 -11.07 -13.30 -1.21
N ARG A 288 -10.70 -13.92 -0.09
CA ARG A 288 -11.07 -13.45 1.26
C ARG A 288 -10.18 -12.33 1.79
N THR A 289 -8.94 -12.25 1.36
CA THR A 289 -7.99 -11.20 1.77
C THR A 289 -8.28 -9.84 1.13
N SER A 290 -8.85 -9.79 -0.07
CA SER A 290 -9.29 -8.55 -0.73
C SER A 290 -10.62 -7.97 -0.19
N SER A 291 -11.11 -8.44 0.97
CA SER A 291 -12.42 -8.02 1.49
C SER A 291 -12.45 -6.57 1.96
N ALA A 292 -11.34 -6.00 2.43
CA ALA A 292 -11.26 -4.61 2.89
C ALA A 292 -11.48 -3.62 1.74
N ILE A 293 -10.77 -3.80 0.62
CA ILE A 293 -10.96 -2.96 -0.57
C ILE A 293 -12.39 -3.10 -1.11
N ARG A 294 -12.91 -4.33 -1.17
CA ARG A 294 -14.29 -4.54 -1.63
C ARG A 294 -15.33 -3.87 -0.72
N LYS A 295 -15.08 -3.79 0.58
CA LYS A 295 -15.93 -3.01 1.48
C LYS A 295 -15.89 -1.53 1.12
N LEU A 296 -14.69 -0.95 0.92
CA LEU A 296 -14.52 0.45 0.52
C LEU A 296 -15.20 0.73 -0.83
N VAL A 297 -14.95 -0.09 -1.85
CA VAL A 297 -15.60 0.03 -3.17
C VAL A 297 -17.12 -0.14 -3.07
N GLY A 298 -17.59 -1.05 -2.19
CA GLY A 298 -19.01 -1.27 -1.93
C GLY A 298 -19.74 -0.11 -1.23
N LEU A 299 -19.00 0.89 -0.71
CA LEU A 299 -19.57 2.11 -0.14
C LEU A 299 -19.98 3.10 -1.22
N GLN A 300 -19.40 3.04 -2.41
CA GLN A 300 -19.73 3.95 -3.49
C GLN A 300 -21.20 3.78 -3.93
N ALA A 301 -21.93 4.87 -4.02
CA ALA A 301 -23.28 4.87 -4.53
C ALA A 301 -23.27 4.53 -6.03
N LYS A 302 -24.12 3.60 -6.45
CA LYS A 302 -24.23 3.20 -7.86
C LYS A 302 -25.08 4.17 -8.66
N THR A 303 -26.08 4.77 -8.04
CA THR A 303 -27.00 5.75 -8.65
C THR A 303 -27.06 7.01 -7.83
N ALA A 304 -27.42 8.12 -8.48
CA ALA A 304 -27.57 9.43 -7.88
C ALA A 304 -28.88 10.08 -8.38
N ARG A 305 -29.48 10.93 -7.57
CA ARG A 305 -30.68 11.71 -7.95
C ARG A 305 -30.25 13.09 -8.37
N LYS A 306 -29.98 13.25 -9.67
CA LYS A 306 -29.60 14.55 -10.25
C LYS A 306 -30.83 15.47 -10.30
N LEU A 307 -30.67 16.67 -9.76
CA LEU A 307 -31.64 17.72 -9.83
C LEU A 307 -31.55 18.41 -11.21
N GLN A 308 -32.66 18.47 -11.94
CA GLN A 308 -32.72 19.15 -13.24
C GLN A 308 -33.03 20.63 -13.04
N ASP A 309 -32.84 21.47 -14.08
CA ASP A 309 -33.10 22.92 -14.05
C ASP A 309 -34.56 23.23 -13.74
N ASP A 310 -35.47 22.33 -14.06
CA ASP A 310 -36.92 22.42 -13.74
C ASP A 310 -37.28 22.02 -12.32
N GLY A 311 -36.29 21.66 -11.48
CA GLY A 311 -36.48 21.19 -10.10
C GLY A 311 -36.88 19.71 -9.96
N THR A 312 -37.00 18.96 -11.05
CA THR A 312 -37.29 17.52 -11.00
C THR A 312 -36.09 16.67 -10.66
N GLU A 313 -36.29 15.59 -9.88
CA GLU A 313 -35.23 14.62 -9.56
C GLU A 313 -35.21 13.49 -10.60
N LYS A 314 -34.08 13.30 -11.26
CA LYS A 314 -33.85 12.19 -12.18
C LYS A 314 -32.80 11.23 -11.63
N GLU A 315 -33.13 9.95 -11.53
CA GLU A 315 -32.15 8.94 -11.17
C GLU A 315 -31.21 8.66 -12.34
N VAL A 316 -29.91 8.81 -12.10
CA VAL A 316 -28.84 8.57 -13.08
C VAL A 316 -27.76 7.70 -12.45
N PRO A 317 -26.99 6.92 -13.22
CA PRO A 317 -25.78 6.29 -12.74
C PRO A 317 -24.80 7.33 -12.18
N ALA A 318 -24.22 7.09 -11.01
CA ALA A 318 -23.28 8.05 -10.38
C ALA A 318 -22.08 8.38 -11.29
N ALA A 319 -21.68 7.43 -12.14
CA ALA A 319 -20.60 7.62 -13.13
C ALA A 319 -20.91 8.65 -14.23
N GLN A 320 -22.16 9.05 -14.40
CA GLN A 320 -22.58 10.05 -15.39
C GLN A 320 -22.62 11.49 -14.82
N LEU A 321 -22.40 11.64 -13.51
CA LEU A 321 -22.34 12.95 -12.88
C LEU A 321 -21.11 13.74 -13.37
N ARG A 322 -21.26 15.05 -13.42
CA ARG A 322 -20.20 16.00 -13.77
C ARG A 322 -20.03 17.01 -12.63
N VAL A 323 -18.87 17.60 -12.56
CA VAL A 323 -18.61 18.73 -11.64
C VAL A 323 -19.62 19.84 -11.93
N GLY A 324 -20.24 20.40 -10.88
CA GLY A 324 -21.31 21.40 -10.95
C GLY A 324 -22.73 20.80 -10.98
N ASP A 325 -22.89 19.49 -11.15
CA ASP A 325 -24.21 18.85 -11.08
C ASP A 325 -24.77 18.92 -9.65
N ARG A 326 -26.05 19.21 -9.51
CA ARG A 326 -26.75 19.22 -8.24
C ARG A 326 -27.43 17.89 -7.99
N VAL A 327 -27.21 17.31 -6.82
CA VAL A 327 -27.68 15.99 -6.44
C VAL A 327 -28.49 16.07 -5.14
N ALA A 328 -29.72 15.53 -5.18
CA ALA A 328 -30.56 15.44 -4.00
C ALA A 328 -30.23 14.14 -3.21
N VAL A 329 -29.93 14.31 -1.92
CA VAL A 329 -29.68 13.23 -0.97
C VAL A 329 -30.82 13.21 0.05
N ARG A 330 -31.52 12.09 0.17
CA ARG A 330 -32.63 11.91 1.13
C ARG A 330 -32.12 11.39 2.46
N PRO A 331 -32.88 11.53 3.56
CA PRO A 331 -32.55 10.91 4.83
C PRO A 331 -32.29 9.40 4.67
N GLY A 332 -31.23 8.90 5.30
CA GLY A 332 -30.73 7.53 5.13
C GLY A 332 -30.00 7.26 3.80
N GLY A 333 -29.93 8.25 2.90
CA GLY A 333 -29.28 8.14 1.60
C GLY A 333 -27.78 8.36 1.67
N ARG A 334 -27.05 7.65 0.79
CA ARG A 334 -25.61 7.88 0.59
C ARG A 334 -25.36 9.07 -0.31
N ILE A 335 -24.40 9.89 0.04
CA ILE A 335 -23.89 10.99 -0.80
C ILE A 335 -23.10 10.35 -1.94
N PRO A 336 -23.48 10.62 -3.22
CA PRO A 336 -22.92 9.86 -4.35
C PRO A 336 -21.54 10.34 -4.81
N VAL A 337 -21.20 11.60 -4.58
CA VAL A 337 -19.96 12.27 -5.03
C VAL A 337 -19.54 13.31 -3.99
N ASP A 338 -18.30 13.76 -4.04
CA ASP A 338 -17.84 14.84 -3.18
C ASP A 338 -18.44 16.17 -3.65
N GLY A 339 -18.80 17.03 -2.71
CA GLY A 339 -19.44 18.29 -3.06
C GLY A 339 -19.62 19.25 -1.90
N LYS A 340 -20.29 20.37 -2.21
CA LYS A 340 -20.73 21.36 -1.21
C LYS A 340 -22.24 21.31 -1.07
N VAL A 341 -22.70 21.40 0.16
CA VAL A 341 -24.14 21.55 0.44
C VAL A 341 -24.60 22.91 -0.05
N VAL A 342 -25.57 22.93 -0.97
CA VAL A 342 -26.18 24.16 -1.51
C VAL A 342 -27.47 24.47 -0.78
N GLU A 343 -28.23 23.43 -0.40
CA GLU A 343 -29.53 23.56 0.26
C GLU A 343 -29.75 22.44 1.25
N GLY A 344 -30.37 22.72 2.38
CA GLY A 344 -30.76 21.77 3.38
C GLY A 344 -29.79 21.73 4.58
N ARG A 345 -30.14 20.88 5.53
CA ARG A 345 -29.39 20.66 6.77
C ARG A 345 -29.60 19.21 7.22
N ALA A 346 -28.53 18.50 7.52
CA ALA A 346 -28.59 17.11 7.98
C ALA A 346 -27.37 16.75 8.82
N HIS A 347 -27.51 15.79 9.72
CA HIS A 347 -26.36 15.09 10.29
C HIS A 347 -25.85 14.05 9.28
N VAL A 348 -24.56 14.10 9.02
CA VAL A 348 -23.91 13.19 8.08
C VAL A 348 -22.99 12.25 8.85
N ASP A 349 -23.22 10.96 8.71
CA ASP A 349 -22.35 9.92 9.24
C ASP A 349 -21.12 9.76 8.33
N GLU A 350 -20.00 10.28 8.81
CA GLU A 350 -18.69 10.22 8.17
C GLU A 350 -17.79 9.13 8.79
N SER A 351 -18.33 8.29 9.70
CA SER A 351 -17.58 7.30 10.48
C SER A 351 -16.79 6.31 9.62
N MET A 352 -17.25 6.04 8.40
CA MET A 352 -16.58 5.16 7.45
C MET A 352 -15.25 5.73 6.92
N LEU A 353 -15.10 7.06 6.97
CA LEU A 353 -13.90 7.77 6.52
C LEU A 353 -13.11 8.33 7.70
N SER A 354 -13.78 9.08 8.58
CA SER A 354 -13.18 9.72 9.75
C SER A 354 -12.97 8.77 10.93
N GLY A 355 -13.75 7.69 11.02
CA GLY A 355 -13.78 6.79 12.18
C GLY A 355 -14.50 7.36 13.41
N GLU A 356 -14.98 8.60 13.35
CA GLU A 356 -15.73 9.25 14.41
C GLU A 356 -17.17 8.70 14.45
N PRO A 357 -17.64 8.16 15.59
CA PRO A 357 -18.95 7.52 15.64
C PRO A 357 -20.12 8.49 15.66
N LEU A 358 -19.87 9.77 15.93
CA LEU A 358 -20.92 10.79 16.01
C LEU A 358 -21.13 11.47 14.66
N PRO A 359 -22.37 11.50 14.14
CA PRO A 359 -22.67 12.20 12.90
C PRO A 359 -22.42 13.70 13.02
N VAL A 360 -21.86 14.30 11.97
CA VAL A 360 -21.50 15.73 11.91
C VAL A 360 -22.63 16.50 11.24
N LEU A 361 -23.04 17.62 11.85
CA LEU A 361 -24.02 18.51 11.26
C LEU A 361 -23.43 19.23 10.03
N LYS A 362 -24.09 19.10 8.89
CA LYS A 362 -23.77 19.80 7.64
C LYS A 362 -24.92 20.70 7.21
N GLN A 363 -24.59 21.89 6.77
CA GLN A 363 -25.52 22.92 6.31
C GLN A 363 -24.99 23.60 5.03
N ALA A 364 -25.79 24.50 4.46
CA ALA A 364 -25.40 25.19 3.22
C ALA A 364 -24.02 25.86 3.35
N GLY A 365 -23.14 25.59 2.40
CA GLY A 365 -21.72 26.00 2.37
C GLY A 365 -20.73 24.97 2.84
N ASP A 366 -21.15 23.94 3.61
CA ASP A 366 -20.27 22.91 4.13
C ASP A 366 -19.90 21.88 3.05
N SER A 367 -18.68 21.35 3.14
CA SER A 367 -18.23 20.26 2.28
C SER A 367 -18.70 18.92 2.79
N VAL A 368 -19.05 18.04 1.86
CA VAL A 368 -19.44 16.64 2.12
C VAL A 368 -18.66 15.69 1.23
N VAL A 369 -18.40 14.51 1.71
CA VAL A 369 -17.62 13.49 1.01
C VAL A 369 -18.53 12.37 0.51
N GLY A 370 -18.28 11.90 -0.70
CA GLY A 370 -18.99 10.77 -1.29
C GLY A 370 -18.87 9.50 -0.44
N ALA A 371 -19.91 8.65 -0.47
CA ALA A 371 -20.09 7.44 0.32
C ALA A 371 -20.51 7.64 1.79
N THR A 372 -20.48 8.84 2.34
CA THR A 372 -21.06 9.16 3.65
C THR A 372 -22.58 9.13 3.60
N VAL A 373 -23.24 9.05 4.76
CA VAL A 373 -24.71 8.85 4.84
C VAL A 373 -25.37 10.04 5.52
N ALA A 374 -26.33 10.66 4.85
CA ALA A 374 -27.19 11.67 5.48
C ALA A 374 -28.20 10.95 6.40
N VAL A 375 -28.12 11.22 7.73
CA VAL A 375 -28.89 10.45 8.72
C VAL A 375 -30.35 10.90 8.81
N ASP A 376 -30.58 12.20 8.96
CA ASP A 376 -31.88 12.76 9.38
C ASP A 376 -32.46 13.85 8.47
N GLY A 377 -31.70 14.46 7.58
CA GLY A 377 -32.14 15.56 6.74
C GLY A 377 -32.03 15.32 5.24
N ARG A 378 -32.70 16.17 4.43
CA ARG A 378 -32.49 16.23 3.00
C ARG A 378 -31.39 17.24 2.71
N LEU A 379 -30.45 16.86 1.84
CA LEU A 379 -29.39 17.73 1.35
C LEU A 379 -29.47 17.86 -0.16
N VAL A 380 -29.18 19.04 -0.69
CA VAL A 380 -28.82 19.23 -2.09
C VAL A 380 -27.34 19.55 -2.13
N VAL A 381 -26.59 18.70 -2.81
CA VAL A 381 -25.13 18.77 -2.91
C VAL A 381 -24.74 19.13 -4.34
N GLU A 382 -23.93 20.15 -4.51
CA GLU A 382 -23.29 20.48 -5.79
C GLU A 382 -21.97 19.74 -5.90
N ALA A 383 -21.80 18.93 -6.91
CA ALA A 383 -20.63 18.08 -7.11
C ALA A 383 -19.37 18.92 -7.35
N THR A 384 -18.35 18.75 -6.52
CA THR A 384 -17.01 19.35 -6.68
C THR A 384 -16.01 18.39 -7.28
N SER A 385 -16.15 17.09 -6.97
CA SER A 385 -15.30 16.03 -7.51
C SER A 385 -16.15 14.82 -7.86
N VAL A 386 -15.87 14.19 -9.01
CA VAL A 386 -16.65 13.05 -9.51
C VAL A 386 -15.73 11.93 -10.00
N GLY A 387 -16.25 10.69 -10.04
CA GLY A 387 -15.54 9.55 -10.60
C GLY A 387 -14.22 9.25 -9.86
N ARG A 388 -13.10 9.35 -10.56
CA ARG A 388 -11.76 9.06 -10.04
C ARG A 388 -11.23 10.10 -9.06
N ASP A 389 -11.76 11.30 -9.11
CA ASP A 389 -11.24 12.44 -8.33
C ASP A 389 -11.90 12.54 -6.95
N THR A 390 -12.88 11.66 -6.64
CA THR A 390 -13.48 11.59 -5.31
C THR A 390 -12.49 11.06 -4.28
N VAL A 391 -12.59 11.55 -3.04
CA VAL A 391 -11.76 11.13 -1.89
C VAL A 391 -11.78 9.61 -1.73
N LEU A 392 -12.97 8.98 -1.81
CA LEU A 392 -13.07 7.53 -1.71
C LEU A 392 -12.31 6.83 -2.84
N ALA A 393 -12.42 7.31 -4.09
CA ALA A 393 -11.69 6.74 -5.22
C ALA A 393 -10.17 6.90 -5.06
N GLN A 394 -9.72 8.01 -4.48
CA GLN A 394 -8.31 8.22 -4.15
C GLN A 394 -7.83 7.26 -3.07
N ILE A 395 -8.60 7.07 -1.99
CA ILE A 395 -8.30 6.08 -0.95
C ILE A 395 -8.19 4.67 -1.53
N VAL A 396 -9.13 4.25 -2.37
CA VAL A 396 -9.10 2.94 -3.04
C VAL A 396 -7.83 2.78 -3.86
N ARG A 397 -7.47 3.79 -4.68
CA ARG A 397 -6.24 3.77 -5.50
C ARG A 397 -4.98 3.69 -4.64
N LEU A 398 -4.90 4.44 -3.54
CA LEU A 398 -3.76 4.38 -2.62
C LEU A 398 -3.58 2.97 -2.04
N VAL A 399 -4.68 2.34 -1.60
CA VAL A 399 -4.63 0.97 -1.07
C VAL A 399 -4.27 -0.04 -2.16
N GLU A 400 -4.78 0.09 -3.38
CA GLU A 400 -4.40 -0.75 -4.54
C GLU A 400 -2.93 -0.57 -4.89
N SER A 401 -2.44 0.67 -4.95
CA SER A 401 -1.03 0.98 -5.22
C SER A 401 -0.11 0.40 -4.16
N ALA A 402 -0.47 0.50 -2.87
CA ALA A 402 0.29 -0.12 -1.79
C ALA A 402 0.39 -1.65 -1.94
N GLN A 403 -0.63 -2.28 -2.53
CA GLN A 403 -0.64 -3.72 -2.76
C GLN A 403 0.11 -4.14 -4.03
N THR A 404 0.26 -3.24 -5.01
CA THR A 404 0.96 -3.53 -6.27
C THR A 404 2.47 -3.31 -6.19
N GLY A 405 2.94 -2.48 -5.27
CA GLY A 405 4.36 -2.20 -5.04
C GLY A 405 5.14 -3.46 -4.63
N LYS A 406 6.32 -3.66 -5.23
CA LYS A 406 7.21 -4.77 -4.89
C LYS A 406 8.10 -4.41 -3.70
N LEU A 407 7.99 -5.17 -2.62
CA LEU A 407 8.86 -5.00 -1.46
C LEU A 407 10.30 -5.45 -1.74
N PRO A 408 11.32 -4.78 -1.18
CA PRO A 408 12.71 -5.24 -1.22
C PRO A 408 12.88 -6.69 -0.74
N ILE A 409 12.19 -7.09 0.33
CA ILE A 409 12.21 -8.47 0.84
C ILE A 409 11.67 -9.48 -0.18
N GLN A 410 10.72 -9.11 -1.03
CA GLN A 410 10.23 -9.95 -2.11
C GLN A 410 11.32 -10.20 -3.16
N GLY A 411 12.13 -9.21 -3.46
CA GLY A 411 13.28 -9.33 -4.35
C GLY A 411 14.33 -10.34 -3.83
N VAL A 412 14.51 -10.42 -2.50
CA VAL A 412 15.36 -11.43 -1.87
C VAL A 412 14.76 -12.83 -2.06
N ALA A 413 13.47 -12.99 -1.77
CA ALA A 413 12.77 -14.27 -1.96
C ALA A 413 12.87 -14.75 -3.42
N ASP A 414 12.65 -13.88 -4.40
CA ASP A 414 12.76 -14.19 -5.84
C ASP A 414 14.18 -14.64 -6.22
N ARG A 415 15.21 -14.05 -5.62
CA ARG A 415 16.61 -14.43 -5.85
C ARG A 415 16.89 -15.84 -5.31
N VAL A 416 16.37 -16.15 -4.12
CA VAL A 416 16.50 -17.49 -3.53
C VAL A 416 15.84 -18.55 -4.43
N VAL A 417 14.61 -18.31 -4.92
CA VAL A 417 13.93 -19.25 -5.83
C VAL A 417 14.71 -19.51 -7.10
N ARG A 418 15.32 -18.48 -7.66
CA ARG A 418 16.10 -18.59 -8.91
C ARG A 418 17.26 -19.58 -8.76
N ILE A 419 17.84 -19.69 -7.58
CA ILE A 419 18.93 -20.63 -7.27
C ILE A 419 18.35 -21.98 -6.84
N PHE A 420 17.27 -21.97 -6.06
CA PHE A 420 16.67 -23.15 -5.46
C PHE A 420 16.14 -24.14 -6.50
N SER A 421 15.42 -23.69 -7.52
CA SER A 421 14.80 -24.59 -8.51
C SER A 421 15.85 -25.40 -9.32
N PRO A 422 16.92 -24.80 -9.86
CA PRO A 422 18.00 -25.59 -10.47
C PRO A 422 18.73 -26.53 -9.48
N ALA A 423 18.94 -26.06 -8.25
CA ALA A 423 19.58 -26.88 -7.21
C ALA A 423 18.77 -28.15 -6.89
N VAL A 424 17.45 -28.00 -6.77
CA VAL A 424 16.54 -29.14 -6.54
C VAL A 424 16.59 -30.16 -7.69
N ILE A 425 16.59 -29.68 -8.93
CA ILE A 425 16.73 -30.58 -10.10
C ILE A 425 18.05 -31.34 -10.03
N ALA A 426 19.15 -30.66 -9.70
CA ALA A 426 20.46 -31.29 -9.52
C ALA A 426 20.44 -32.33 -8.38
N ILE A 427 19.80 -32.02 -7.24
CA ILE A 427 19.65 -32.97 -6.14
C ILE A 427 18.82 -34.18 -6.56
N ALA A 428 17.73 -34.01 -7.29
CA ALA A 428 16.90 -35.11 -7.78
C ALA A 428 17.68 -36.03 -8.72
N VAL A 429 18.43 -35.46 -9.67
CA VAL A 429 19.29 -36.21 -10.60
C VAL A 429 20.40 -36.93 -9.84
N THR A 430 21.01 -36.27 -8.85
CA THR A 430 22.06 -36.88 -8.01
C THR A 430 21.48 -38.04 -7.18
N ALA A 431 20.32 -37.85 -6.53
CA ALA A 431 19.66 -38.91 -5.79
C ALA A 431 19.33 -40.12 -6.69
N PHE A 432 18.81 -39.86 -7.89
CA PHE A 432 18.57 -40.90 -8.87
C PHE A 432 19.86 -41.69 -9.20
N ALA A 433 20.94 -40.99 -9.52
CA ALA A 433 22.22 -41.62 -9.85
C ALA A 433 22.84 -42.41 -8.69
N VAL A 434 22.77 -41.85 -7.47
CA VAL A 434 23.29 -42.49 -6.25
C VAL A 434 22.53 -43.79 -5.94
N TRP A 435 21.20 -43.78 -6.01
CA TRP A 435 20.42 -44.99 -5.75
C TRP A 435 20.70 -46.10 -6.79
N LEU A 436 20.86 -45.74 -8.09
CA LEU A 436 21.28 -46.67 -9.13
C LEU A 436 22.70 -47.21 -8.83
N GLY A 437 23.63 -46.34 -8.44
CA GLY A 437 25.02 -46.73 -8.10
C GLY A 437 25.12 -47.64 -6.87
N LEU A 438 24.17 -47.52 -5.94
CA LEU A 438 24.03 -48.39 -4.78
C LEU A 438 23.34 -49.73 -5.09
N GLY A 439 22.98 -49.97 -6.37
CA GLY A 439 22.34 -51.22 -6.81
C GLY A 439 20.83 -51.28 -6.59
N ALA A 440 20.20 -50.14 -6.28
CA ALA A 440 18.75 -50.09 -6.19
C ALA A 440 18.11 -50.20 -7.59
N ASN A 441 16.89 -50.75 -7.63
CA ASN A 441 16.11 -50.83 -8.87
C ASN A 441 15.79 -49.42 -9.42
N ILE A 442 15.69 -49.32 -10.73
CA ILE A 442 15.37 -48.06 -11.43
C ILE A 442 14.05 -47.43 -10.93
N SER A 443 13.10 -48.25 -10.51
CA SER A 443 11.83 -47.79 -9.95
C SER A 443 12.03 -47.01 -8.61
N VAL A 444 12.86 -47.55 -7.71
CA VAL A 444 13.19 -46.91 -6.42
C VAL A 444 13.94 -45.61 -6.66
N ALA A 445 14.93 -45.62 -7.54
CA ALA A 445 15.69 -44.42 -7.91
C ALA A 445 14.77 -43.31 -8.49
N LEU A 446 13.85 -43.72 -9.39
CA LEU A 446 12.90 -42.78 -10.00
C LEU A 446 11.92 -42.20 -8.99
N VAL A 447 11.31 -43.01 -8.15
CA VAL A 447 10.38 -42.58 -7.09
C VAL A 447 11.04 -41.60 -6.12
N THR A 448 12.27 -41.89 -5.74
CA THR A 448 13.08 -41.00 -4.90
C THR A 448 13.31 -39.63 -5.59
N ALA A 449 13.72 -39.65 -6.85
CA ALA A 449 13.92 -38.41 -7.60
C ALA A 449 12.60 -37.61 -7.76
N VAL A 450 11.50 -38.29 -8.07
CA VAL A 450 10.16 -37.66 -8.15
C VAL A 450 9.74 -37.09 -6.80
N ALA A 451 9.96 -37.81 -5.70
CA ALA A 451 9.66 -37.35 -4.35
C ALA A 451 10.42 -36.05 -4.02
N VAL A 452 11.72 -35.99 -4.38
CA VAL A 452 12.52 -34.76 -4.23
C VAL A 452 11.94 -33.60 -5.03
N LEU A 453 11.60 -33.81 -6.32
CA LEU A 453 11.03 -32.76 -7.16
C LEU A 453 9.68 -32.23 -6.65
N VAL A 454 8.85 -33.12 -6.14
CA VAL A 454 7.53 -32.76 -5.60
C VAL A 454 7.66 -32.02 -4.28
N VAL A 455 8.43 -32.57 -3.30
CA VAL A 455 8.60 -31.96 -1.98
C VAL A 455 9.23 -30.59 -2.03
N ALA A 456 10.13 -30.38 -2.95
CA ALA A 456 10.88 -29.15 -3.06
C ALA A 456 10.09 -27.99 -3.71
N CYS A 457 8.83 -28.19 -4.08
CA CYS A 457 8.03 -27.11 -4.61
C CYS A 457 7.80 -26.00 -3.55
N PRO A 458 8.29 -24.77 -3.74
CA PRO A 458 8.08 -23.68 -2.79
C PRO A 458 6.73 -23.00 -3.01
N CYS A 459 5.64 -23.76 -3.04
CA CYS A 459 4.30 -23.28 -3.38
C CYS A 459 3.81 -22.17 -2.45
N ALA A 460 4.04 -22.32 -1.14
CA ALA A 460 3.63 -21.35 -0.13
C ALA A 460 4.38 -20.01 -0.23
N MET A 461 5.60 -20.01 -0.80
CA MET A 461 6.43 -18.81 -0.88
C MET A 461 5.85 -17.74 -1.79
N GLY A 462 5.20 -18.14 -2.89
CA GLY A 462 4.54 -17.19 -3.79
C GLY A 462 3.45 -16.35 -3.11
N LEU A 463 2.87 -16.87 -2.00
CA LEU A 463 1.84 -16.20 -1.20
C LEU A 463 2.37 -15.54 0.06
N ALA A 464 3.55 -15.93 0.53
CA ALA A 464 4.08 -15.53 1.84
C ALA A 464 4.09 -14.01 2.04
N THR A 465 4.55 -13.27 1.03
CA THR A 465 4.62 -11.80 1.06
C THR A 465 3.31 -11.15 0.63
N PRO A 466 2.71 -11.47 -0.54
CA PRO A 466 1.50 -10.77 -0.99
C PRO A 466 0.31 -10.92 -0.04
N ALA A 467 0.11 -12.10 0.55
CA ALA A 467 -1.00 -12.32 1.47
C ALA A 467 -0.87 -11.47 2.74
N ALA A 468 0.33 -11.38 3.31
CA ALA A 468 0.58 -10.57 4.49
C ALA A 468 0.43 -9.07 4.20
N ILE A 469 0.96 -8.58 3.07
CA ILE A 469 0.80 -7.18 2.63
C ILE A 469 -0.68 -6.86 2.49
N MET A 470 -1.42 -7.66 1.74
CA MET A 470 -2.82 -7.40 1.44
C MET A 470 -3.69 -7.36 2.70
N VAL A 471 -3.45 -8.28 3.65
CA VAL A 471 -4.18 -8.27 4.93
C VAL A 471 -3.71 -7.11 5.82
N GLY A 472 -2.40 -6.88 5.90
CA GLY A 472 -1.80 -5.85 6.74
C GLY A 472 -2.17 -4.44 6.30
N THR A 473 -1.99 -4.10 5.00
CA THR A 473 -2.36 -2.78 4.46
C THR A 473 -3.87 -2.57 4.46
N GLY A 474 -4.65 -3.62 4.13
CA GLY A 474 -6.10 -3.55 4.18
C GLY A 474 -6.61 -3.28 5.59
N ARG A 475 -6.01 -3.94 6.60
CA ARG A 475 -6.38 -3.69 7.99
C ARG A 475 -5.90 -2.31 8.48
N ALA A 476 -4.70 -1.89 8.09
CA ALA A 476 -4.20 -0.55 8.38
C ALA A 476 -5.13 0.54 7.83
N ALA A 477 -5.61 0.37 6.59
CA ALA A 477 -6.58 1.29 5.98
C ALA A 477 -7.91 1.36 6.76
N GLU A 478 -8.44 0.22 7.23
CA GLU A 478 -9.61 0.20 8.12
C GLU A 478 -9.36 0.95 9.45
N LEU A 479 -8.10 1.03 9.88
CA LEU A 479 -7.67 1.72 11.10
C LEU A 479 -7.27 3.20 10.87
N GLY A 480 -7.47 3.72 9.66
CA GLY A 480 -7.16 5.11 9.31
C GLY A 480 -5.75 5.33 8.77
N VAL A 481 -4.97 4.30 8.53
CA VAL A 481 -3.59 4.40 8.03
C VAL A 481 -3.51 3.93 6.59
N LEU A 482 -3.20 4.84 5.66
CA LEU A 482 -3.05 4.55 4.25
C LEU A 482 -1.56 4.54 3.87
N PHE A 483 -1.07 3.41 3.40
CA PHE A 483 0.25 3.32 2.77
C PHE A 483 0.12 3.59 1.28
N ARG A 484 0.92 4.49 0.73
CA ARG A 484 0.92 4.81 -0.70
C ARG A 484 1.62 3.73 -1.54
N LYS A 485 2.69 3.16 -0.98
CA LYS A 485 3.47 2.08 -1.59
C LYS A 485 3.74 0.99 -0.58
N GLY A 486 3.81 -0.25 -1.03
CA GLY A 486 4.20 -1.37 -0.16
C GLY A 486 5.58 -1.18 0.46
N GLU A 487 6.51 -0.57 -0.27
CA GLU A 487 7.87 -0.26 0.19
C GLU A 487 7.89 0.62 1.45
N ALA A 488 6.96 1.59 1.55
CA ALA A 488 6.82 2.43 2.73
C ALA A 488 6.53 1.62 4.01
N LEU A 489 5.80 0.51 3.88
CA LEU A 489 5.53 -0.40 4.99
C LEU A 489 6.82 -1.10 5.48
N GLU A 490 7.68 -1.55 4.56
CA GLU A 490 8.95 -2.17 4.91
C GLU A 490 9.90 -1.12 5.53
N THR A 491 10.02 0.05 4.90
CA THR A 491 10.89 1.14 5.38
C THR A 491 10.47 1.65 6.75
N LEU A 492 9.15 1.88 6.98
CA LEU A 492 8.62 2.32 8.27
C LEU A 492 8.92 1.33 9.39
N SER A 493 8.93 0.04 9.10
CA SER A 493 9.26 -0.97 10.11
C SER A 493 10.70 -0.88 10.61
N HIS A 494 11.61 -0.32 9.81
CA HIS A 494 13.05 -0.19 10.09
C HIS A 494 13.46 1.22 10.52
N VAL A 495 12.53 2.14 10.64
CA VAL A 495 12.77 3.49 11.16
C VAL A 495 13.25 3.41 12.61
N ASP A 496 14.24 4.23 12.95
CA ASP A 496 14.80 4.38 14.30
C ASP A 496 14.54 5.76 14.92
N THR A 497 14.16 6.74 14.09
CA THR A 497 13.92 8.12 14.50
C THR A 497 12.62 8.64 13.92
N VAL A 498 11.77 9.24 14.76
CA VAL A 498 10.55 9.94 14.32
C VAL A 498 10.74 11.43 14.59
N LEU A 499 10.73 12.22 13.52
CA LEU A 499 10.85 13.67 13.56
C LEU A 499 9.47 14.29 13.34
N PHE A 500 8.96 14.95 14.37
CA PHE A 500 7.66 15.63 14.30
C PHE A 500 7.82 17.10 13.95
N ASP A 501 6.99 17.61 13.04
CA ASP A 501 6.72 19.03 13.04
C ASP A 501 5.95 19.43 14.29
N LYS A 502 6.14 20.65 14.78
CA LYS A 502 5.39 21.13 15.93
C LYS A 502 3.98 21.58 15.55
N THR A 503 3.88 22.54 14.65
CA THR A 503 2.64 23.30 14.39
C THR A 503 1.67 22.51 13.54
N GLY A 504 0.42 22.33 13.99
CA GLY A 504 -0.58 21.52 13.29
C GLY A 504 -0.37 20.02 13.44
N THR A 505 0.79 19.56 13.90
CA THR A 505 1.13 18.15 14.10
C THR A 505 1.07 17.76 15.56
N LEU A 506 2.03 18.21 16.40
CA LEU A 506 2.01 18.02 17.85
C LEU A 506 1.03 18.96 18.54
N THR A 507 0.66 20.06 17.88
CA THR A 507 -0.28 21.05 18.33
C THR A 507 -1.52 21.09 17.42
N GLU A 508 -2.56 21.79 17.82
CA GLU A 508 -3.81 21.90 17.08
C GLU A 508 -3.71 22.79 15.81
N GLY A 509 -2.61 23.54 15.67
CA GLY A 509 -2.38 24.46 14.56
C GLY A 509 -3.27 25.73 14.63
N LYS A 510 -3.93 25.94 15.76
CA LYS A 510 -4.83 27.06 16.00
C LYS A 510 -4.39 27.80 17.25
N PRO A 511 -3.82 29.00 17.12
CA PRO A 511 -3.55 29.84 18.28
C PRO A 511 -4.82 30.03 19.10
N ALA A 512 -4.74 29.85 20.41
CA ALA A 512 -5.83 30.03 21.31
C ALA A 512 -5.36 30.83 22.53
N LEU A 513 -6.27 31.60 23.14
CA LEU A 513 -6.01 32.28 24.42
C LEU A 513 -5.82 31.21 25.50
N THR A 514 -4.63 31.15 26.11
CA THR A 514 -4.29 30.20 27.18
C THR A 514 -4.42 30.83 28.57
N ALA A 515 -4.15 32.13 28.67
CA ALA A 515 -4.33 32.87 29.91
C ALA A 515 -4.72 34.31 29.61
N ALA A 516 -5.56 34.89 30.47
CA ALA A 516 -5.86 36.32 30.60
C ALA A 516 -5.68 36.66 32.05
N GLU A 517 -4.67 37.48 32.38
CA GLU A 517 -4.26 37.74 33.75
C GLU A 517 -3.95 39.23 33.94
N GLY A 518 -4.12 39.70 35.17
CA GLY A 518 -3.90 41.11 35.54
C GLY A 518 -4.99 41.71 36.37
N PRO A 519 -4.85 42.99 36.78
CA PRO A 519 -5.80 43.64 37.64
C PRO A 519 -7.24 43.69 37.09
N GLN A 520 -7.36 43.80 35.78
CA GLN A 520 -8.64 43.86 35.05
C GLN A 520 -8.61 42.91 33.83
N ALA A 521 -8.28 41.62 34.04
CA ALA A 521 -8.06 40.65 33.00
C ALA A 521 -9.23 40.46 32.01
N GLU A 522 -10.48 40.51 32.52
CA GLU A 522 -11.66 40.32 31.69
C GLU A 522 -11.92 41.55 30.82
N GLU A 523 -11.72 42.75 31.39
CA GLU A 523 -11.80 44.02 30.68
C GLU A 523 -10.66 44.13 29.63
N ALA A 524 -9.44 43.70 30.00
CA ALA A 524 -8.34 43.63 29.07
C ALA A 524 -8.67 42.75 27.85
N LEU A 525 -9.29 41.58 28.07
CA LEU A 525 -9.72 40.70 27.01
C LEU A 525 -10.83 41.34 26.14
N ARG A 526 -11.82 42.01 26.76
CA ARG A 526 -12.93 42.67 26.08
C ARG A 526 -12.44 43.79 25.14
N LEU A 527 -11.62 44.70 25.69
CA LEU A 527 -11.06 45.82 24.94
C LEU A 527 -10.08 45.39 23.85
N ALA A 528 -9.21 44.41 24.16
CA ALA A 528 -8.31 43.82 23.17
C ALA A 528 -9.09 43.16 22.04
N ALA A 529 -10.13 42.37 22.36
CA ALA A 529 -10.94 41.72 21.33
C ALA A 529 -11.72 42.70 20.45
N ALA A 530 -12.21 43.82 21.05
CA ALA A 530 -12.82 44.89 20.27
C ALA A 530 -11.84 45.47 19.25
N LEU A 531 -10.61 45.79 19.69
CA LEU A 531 -9.59 46.39 18.84
C LEU A 531 -9.09 45.37 17.78
N GLU A 532 -8.86 44.12 18.19
CA GLU A 532 -8.40 43.04 17.30
C GLU A 532 -9.46 42.56 16.31
N ALA A 533 -10.74 42.86 16.52
CA ALA A 533 -11.78 42.58 15.53
C ALA A 533 -11.58 43.32 14.21
N ALA A 534 -10.82 44.43 14.20
CA ALA A 534 -10.40 45.17 13.02
C ALA A 534 -9.06 44.69 12.43
N SER A 535 -8.39 43.71 13.05
CA SER A 535 -7.08 43.18 12.66
C SER A 535 -7.19 41.84 11.93
N GLU A 536 -6.39 41.63 10.88
CA GLU A 536 -6.29 40.33 10.16
C GLU A 536 -5.24 39.40 10.77
N HIS A 537 -4.58 39.80 11.82
CA HIS A 537 -3.48 39.02 12.41
C HIS A 537 -3.98 37.68 13.00
N PRO A 538 -3.25 36.54 12.87
CA PRO A 538 -3.66 35.26 13.42
C PRO A 538 -3.94 35.27 14.93
N LEU A 539 -3.19 36.08 15.71
CA LEU A 539 -3.40 36.25 17.16
C LEU A 539 -4.72 36.99 17.47
N ALA A 540 -5.13 37.89 16.59
CA ALA A 540 -6.39 38.63 16.68
C ALA A 540 -7.59 37.68 16.75
N ARG A 541 -7.60 36.69 15.86
CA ARG A 541 -8.67 35.68 15.82
C ARG A 541 -8.80 34.91 17.11
N ALA A 542 -7.68 34.58 17.75
CA ALA A 542 -7.65 33.83 19.02
C ALA A 542 -8.25 34.68 20.15
N ILE A 543 -7.90 35.96 20.21
CA ILE A 543 -8.41 36.92 21.23
C ILE A 543 -9.92 37.14 21.05
N VAL A 544 -10.35 37.41 19.81
CA VAL A 544 -11.77 37.64 19.46
C VAL A 544 -12.61 36.40 19.74
N ALA A 545 -12.10 35.19 19.37
CA ALA A 545 -12.80 33.94 19.64
C ALA A 545 -12.98 33.69 21.14
N ALA A 546 -11.94 33.90 21.94
CA ALA A 546 -11.97 33.72 23.38
C ALA A 546 -12.92 34.70 24.08
N ALA A 547 -13.01 35.96 23.62
CA ALA A 547 -13.97 36.94 24.15
C ALA A 547 -15.41 36.51 23.82
N ARG A 548 -15.68 36.06 22.60
CA ARG A 548 -17.01 35.56 22.19
C ARG A 548 -17.43 34.30 22.96
N GLU A 549 -16.53 33.36 23.19
CA GLU A 549 -16.80 32.18 24.00
C GLU A 549 -17.17 32.51 25.43
N ARG A 550 -16.60 33.59 25.97
CA ARG A 550 -16.96 34.11 27.31
C ARG A 550 -18.21 35.00 27.32
N GLY A 551 -18.85 35.21 26.16
CA GLY A 551 -20.06 36.01 26.04
C GLY A 551 -19.81 37.51 26.22
N LEU A 552 -18.57 38.00 26.01
CA LEU A 552 -18.25 39.42 26.12
C LEU A 552 -18.76 40.18 24.90
N GLU A 553 -19.46 41.29 25.12
CA GLU A 553 -19.86 42.19 24.08
C GLU A 553 -18.65 43.02 23.62
N LEU A 554 -18.45 43.10 22.29
CA LEU A 554 -17.36 43.83 21.70
C LEU A 554 -17.84 45.24 21.30
N PRO A 555 -17.36 46.29 21.97
CA PRO A 555 -17.74 47.65 21.62
C PRO A 555 -17.16 48.13 20.30
N GLY A 556 -17.70 49.18 19.73
CA GLY A 556 -17.21 49.84 18.53
C GLY A 556 -15.80 50.42 18.72
N VAL A 557 -15.01 50.44 17.69
CA VAL A 557 -13.64 50.94 17.68
C VAL A 557 -13.54 52.17 16.75
N GLU A 558 -12.91 53.23 17.27
CA GLU A 558 -12.57 54.44 16.53
C GLU A 558 -11.05 54.56 16.43
N ASP A 559 -10.56 55.29 15.43
CA ASP A 559 -9.14 55.63 15.23
C ASP A 559 -8.16 54.40 15.24
N PHE A 560 -8.62 53.24 14.72
CA PHE A 560 -7.80 52.02 14.64
C PHE A 560 -6.52 52.25 13.82
N LYS A 561 -5.39 51.89 14.39
CA LYS A 561 -4.10 51.94 13.75
C LYS A 561 -3.20 50.75 14.09
N ALA A 562 -2.71 50.08 13.08
CA ALA A 562 -1.67 49.03 13.24
C ALA A 562 -0.28 49.65 13.25
N VAL A 563 0.51 49.36 14.28
CA VAL A 563 1.89 49.82 14.44
C VAL A 563 2.82 48.64 14.14
N ALA A 564 3.38 48.64 12.95
CA ALA A 564 4.13 47.50 12.46
C ALA A 564 5.28 47.07 13.41
N GLY A 565 5.26 45.81 13.82
CA GLY A 565 6.23 45.22 14.74
C GLY A 565 6.03 45.57 16.24
N TYR A 566 5.00 46.33 16.60
CA TYR A 566 4.72 46.72 17.99
C TYR A 566 3.36 46.20 18.46
N GLY A 567 2.30 46.44 17.73
CA GLY A 567 0.94 46.08 18.10
C GLY A 567 -0.10 46.95 17.40
N ILE A 568 -1.23 47.16 18.07
CA ILE A 568 -2.33 47.94 17.57
C ILE A 568 -2.77 48.99 18.60
N GLU A 569 -3.28 50.11 18.14
CA GLU A 569 -3.83 51.20 18.96
C GLU A 569 -5.15 51.69 18.38
N GLY A 570 -6.00 52.23 19.22
CA GLY A 570 -7.28 52.84 18.82
C GLY A 570 -8.08 53.34 20.04
N ARG A 571 -9.30 53.80 19.77
CA ARG A 571 -10.22 54.24 20.85
C ARG A 571 -11.39 53.28 20.93
N VAL A 572 -11.64 52.80 22.14
CA VAL A 572 -12.75 51.92 22.45
C VAL A 572 -13.61 52.61 23.55
N GLU A 573 -14.89 52.85 23.27
CA GLU A 573 -15.77 53.60 24.20
C GLU A 573 -15.20 54.97 24.60
N GLY A 574 -14.45 55.60 23.66
CA GLY A 574 -13.82 56.90 23.89
C GLY A 574 -12.51 56.89 24.65
N GLN A 575 -12.07 55.73 25.14
CA GLN A 575 -10.78 55.54 25.84
C GLN A 575 -9.67 55.13 24.84
N PRO A 576 -8.48 55.68 24.92
CA PRO A 576 -7.35 55.20 24.15
C PRO A 576 -6.90 53.81 24.67
N VAL A 577 -6.85 52.81 23.77
CA VAL A 577 -6.43 51.43 24.08
C VAL A 577 -5.27 51.06 23.21
N ILE A 578 -4.26 50.45 23.84
CA ILE A 578 -3.12 49.87 23.13
C ILE A 578 -3.01 48.39 23.47
N VAL A 579 -2.75 47.58 22.44
CA VAL A 579 -2.57 46.11 22.52
C VAL A 579 -1.29 45.75 21.78
N GLY A 580 -0.34 45.11 22.48
CA GLY A 580 0.91 44.75 21.80
C GLY A 580 1.99 44.17 22.69
N ALA A 581 3.18 44.04 22.12
CA ALA A 581 4.35 43.51 22.77
C ALA A 581 4.87 44.45 23.88
N ARG A 582 5.69 43.94 24.84
CA ARG A 582 6.31 44.70 25.91
C ARG A 582 6.94 46.01 25.44
N ARG A 583 7.73 45.94 24.33
CA ARG A 583 8.40 47.13 23.72
C ARG A 583 7.43 48.22 23.25
N PHE A 584 6.16 47.86 22.96
CA PHE A 584 5.15 48.85 22.62
C PHE A 584 4.68 49.61 23.87
N MET A 585 4.44 48.90 24.94
CA MET A 585 4.04 49.49 26.22
C MET A 585 5.13 50.41 26.78
N GLU A 586 6.40 49.98 26.73
CA GLU A 586 7.55 50.75 27.16
C GLU A 586 7.72 52.06 26.34
N ARG A 587 7.46 52.01 25.02
CA ARG A 587 7.46 53.20 24.15
C ARG A 587 6.38 54.21 24.52
N GLU A 588 5.23 53.72 24.83
CA GLU A 588 4.07 54.56 25.24
C GLU A 588 4.10 54.90 26.73
N GLY A 589 5.12 54.51 27.50
CA GLY A 589 5.31 54.90 28.89
C GLY A 589 4.46 54.08 29.90
N VAL A 590 3.92 52.96 29.52
CA VAL A 590 3.11 52.09 30.41
C VAL A 590 4.00 51.28 31.32
N ASP A 591 3.79 51.36 32.63
CA ASP A 591 4.54 50.60 33.62
C ASP A 591 4.04 49.15 33.72
N LEU A 592 4.87 48.20 33.35
CA LEU A 592 4.57 46.75 33.34
C LEU A 592 5.15 46.00 34.53
N ALA A 593 5.75 46.69 35.52
CA ALA A 593 6.45 46.04 36.64
C ALA A 593 5.61 44.94 37.34
N ALA A 594 4.31 45.22 37.57
CA ALA A 594 3.40 44.28 38.21
C ALA A 594 3.07 43.00 37.38
N LEU A 595 3.26 43.05 36.07
CA LEU A 595 2.96 41.95 35.15
C LEU A 595 4.21 41.22 34.62
N ALA A 596 5.40 41.76 34.91
CA ALA A 596 6.65 41.31 34.29
C ALA A 596 6.99 39.86 34.61
N ASP A 597 6.91 39.47 35.89
CA ASP A 597 7.25 38.11 36.31
C ASP A 597 6.28 37.08 35.73
N ARG A 598 5.00 37.44 35.70
CA ARG A 598 3.97 36.56 35.19
C ARG A 598 4.04 36.42 33.65
N ALA A 599 4.33 37.51 32.96
CA ALA A 599 4.61 37.49 31.53
C ALA A 599 5.79 36.58 31.22
N ALA A 600 6.89 36.71 31.93
CA ALA A 600 8.07 35.87 31.78
C ALA A 600 7.78 34.38 32.01
N ALA A 601 6.91 34.07 33.00
CA ALA A 601 6.49 32.69 33.24
C ALA A 601 5.66 32.12 32.07
N LEU A 602 4.69 32.88 31.56
CA LEU A 602 3.85 32.47 30.44
C LEU A 602 4.64 32.36 29.12
N GLU A 603 5.62 33.25 28.90
CA GLU A 603 6.57 33.14 27.78
C GLU A 603 7.44 31.90 27.92
N ALA A 604 7.87 31.58 29.15
CA ALA A 604 8.64 30.35 29.43
C ALA A 604 7.81 29.09 29.23
N GLU A 605 6.49 29.17 29.36
CA GLU A 605 5.55 28.09 29.03
C GLU A 605 5.27 27.94 27.53
N GLY A 606 5.88 28.80 26.69
CA GLY A 606 5.73 28.78 25.25
C GLY A 606 4.62 29.67 24.68
N GLY A 607 4.03 30.52 25.48
CA GLY A 607 2.99 31.50 25.08
C GLY A 607 3.58 32.77 24.45
N THR A 608 2.88 33.32 23.49
CA THR A 608 3.09 34.72 23.04
C THR A 608 2.29 35.64 23.93
N VAL A 609 2.97 36.48 24.69
CA VAL A 609 2.31 37.42 25.61
C VAL A 609 2.08 38.77 24.93
N VAL A 610 0.83 39.19 24.99
CA VAL A 610 0.35 40.51 24.53
C VAL A 610 -0.16 41.30 25.71
N PHE A 611 0.30 42.52 25.89
CA PHE A 611 -0.14 43.41 26.96
C PHE A 611 -1.27 44.29 26.45
N VAL A 612 -2.14 44.63 27.37
CA VAL A 612 -3.28 45.53 27.11
C VAL A 612 -3.24 46.68 28.10
N ALA A 613 -3.30 47.87 27.62
CA ALA A 613 -3.39 49.08 28.44
C ALA A 613 -4.48 50.01 27.92
N ALA A 614 -5.11 50.75 28.82
CA ALA A 614 -6.04 51.82 28.53
C ALA A 614 -5.72 53.04 29.40
N ASP A 615 -5.83 54.26 28.86
CA ASP A 615 -5.47 55.52 29.55
C ASP A 615 -4.09 55.46 30.25
N ASP A 616 -3.07 54.89 29.55
CA ASP A 616 -1.69 54.66 30.03
C ASP A 616 -1.58 53.71 31.24
N GLN A 617 -2.68 53.01 31.64
CA GLN A 617 -2.68 52.07 32.76
C GLN A 617 -2.71 50.64 32.22
N PRO A 618 -1.84 49.73 32.72
CA PRO A 618 -1.86 48.34 32.34
C PRO A 618 -3.11 47.65 32.91
N LEU A 619 -3.96 47.12 32.05
CA LEU A 619 -5.15 46.37 32.44
C LEU A 619 -4.81 44.88 32.69
N GLY A 620 -3.94 44.34 31.87
CA GLY A 620 -3.58 42.94 31.96
C GLY A 620 -2.71 42.47 30.80
N LEU A 621 -2.49 41.18 30.78
CA LEU A 621 -1.78 40.45 29.71
C LEU A 621 -2.63 39.29 29.20
N LEU A 622 -2.47 39.00 27.93
CA LEU A 622 -3.10 37.90 27.24
C LEU A 622 -2.00 36.97 26.71
N ALA A 623 -2.01 35.73 27.12
CA ALA A 623 -1.11 34.73 26.61
C ALA A 623 -1.83 33.89 25.54
N ILE A 624 -1.22 33.80 24.36
CA ILE A 624 -1.74 33.04 23.25
C ILE A 624 -0.70 31.99 22.89
N ALA A 625 -1.13 30.73 22.82
CA ALA A 625 -0.28 29.62 22.39
C ALA A 625 -1.07 28.68 21.53
N ASP A 626 -0.36 27.93 20.69
CA ASP A 626 -0.92 26.81 19.97
C ASP A 626 -0.99 25.62 20.95
N ARG A 627 -2.19 25.13 21.19
CA ARG A 627 -2.45 24.07 22.17
C ARG A 627 -1.82 22.76 21.74
N VAL A 628 -1.06 22.13 22.62
CA VAL A 628 -0.56 20.77 22.44
C VAL A 628 -1.75 19.79 22.43
N LYS A 629 -1.77 18.89 21.45
CA LYS A 629 -2.81 17.86 21.36
C LYS A 629 -2.79 16.98 22.63
N PRO A 630 -3.95 16.62 23.17
CA PRO A 630 -4.02 15.86 24.44
C PRO A 630 -3.27 14.53 24.39
N GLU A 631 -3.29 13.85 23.25
CA GLU A 631 -2.63 12.57 23.05
C GLU A 631 -1.13 12.65 22.75
N ALA A 632 -0.57 13.84 22.45
CA ALA A 632 0.81 13.99 21.97
C ALA A 632 1.84 13.36 22.91
N ARG A 633 1.74 13.63 24.23
CA ARG A 633 2.64 13.05 25.22
C ARG A 633 2.59 11.52 25.26
N ALA A 634 1.39 10.94 25.22
CA ALA A 634 1.21 9.49 25.25
C ALA A 634 1.77 8.84 23.95
N VAL A 635 1.63 9.50 22.81
CA VAL A 635 2.20 9.05 21.53
C VAL A 635 3.73 9.07 21.57
N VAL A 636 4.34 10.16 22.05
CA VAL A 636 5.80 10.27 22.21
C VAL A 636 6.34 9.13 23.11
N GLN A 637 5.69 8.92 24.25
CA GLN A 637 6.06 7.82 25.16
C GLN A 637 5.89 6.44 24.54
N ALA A 638 4.83 6.21 23.77
CA ALA A 638 4.59 4.96 23.09
C ALA A 638 5.67 4.69 22.02
N LEU A 639 6.06 5.71 21.24
CA LEU A 639 7.12 5.58 20.23
C LEU A 639 8.49 5.31 20.90
N ALA A 640 8.80 6.02 21.99
CA ALA A 640 9.99 5.75 22.78
C ALA A 640 10.00 4.34 23.37
N GLY A 641 8.83 3.87 23.86
CA GLY A 641 8.65 2.48 24.33
C GLY A 641 8.84 1.43 23.21
N HIS A 642 8.66 1.79 21.97
CA HIS A 642 9.00 0.98 20.80
C HIS A 642 10.50 1.04 20.40
N GLY A 643 11.33 1.73 21.19
CA GLY A 643 12.77 1.87 20.95
C GLY A 643 13.12 2.91 19.89
N LEU A 644 12.21 3.84 19.59
CA LEU A 644 12.44 4.93 18.64
C LEU A 644 12.92 6.18 19.36
N ARG A 645 13.78 6.93 18.71
CA ARG A 645 14.11 8.29 19.09
C ARG A 645 13.03 9.23 18.57
N VAL A 646 12.59 10.14 19.42
CA VAL A 646 11.59 11.14 19.03
C VAL A 646 12.25 12.50 19.04
N ALA A 647 12.17 13.21 17.92
CA ALA A 647 12.70 14.57 17.76
C ALA A 647 11.59 15.51 17.29
N MET A 648 11.77 16.80 17.52
CA MET A 648 10.84 17.85 17.10
C MET A 648 11.57 18.89 16.24
N VAL A 649 10.93 19.34 15.16
CA VAL A 649 11.40 20.47 14.35
C VAL A 649 10.34 21.58 14.34
N THR A 650 10.76 22.83 14.41
CA THR A 650 9.87 23.98 14.41
C THR A 650 10.58 25.26 13.98
N GLY A 651 9.83 26.21 13.41
CA GLY A 651 10.27 27.58 13.16
C GLY A 651 10.29 28.50 14.38
N ASP A 652 9.74 28.03 15.52
CA ASP A 652 9.67 28.83 16.74
C ASP A 652 11.05 29.10 17.34
N ALA A 653 11.11 30.13 18.17
CA ALA A 653 12.29 30.43 18.98
C ALA A 653 12.64 29.23 19.88
N ARG A 654 13.94 28.99 20.03
CA ARG A 654 14.50 27.85 20.78
C ARG A 654 13.86 27.65 22.15
N ARG A 655 13.67 28.72 22.89
CA ARG A 655 13.11 28.70 24.25
C ARG A 655 11.66 28.14 24.27
N THR A 656 10.84 28.58 23.34
CA THR A 656 9.45 28.10 23.18
C THR A 656 9.42 26.63 22.76
N ALA A 657 10.29 26.25 21.82
CA ALA A 657 10.40 24.88 21.34
C ALA A 657 10.82 23.91 22.46
N GLU A 658 11.84 24.27 23.25
CA GLU A 658 12.32 23.48 24.38
C GLU A 658 11.26 23.32 25.50
N ALA A 659 10.47 24.38 25.76
CA ALA A 659 9.37 24.30 26.72
C ALA A 659 8.28 23.29 26.29
N VAL A 660 7.90 23.29 25.02
CA VAL A 660 6.94 22.33 24.48
C VAL A 660 7.53 20.91 24.50
N ALA A 661 8.78 20.75 24.08
CA ALA A 661 9.47 19.47 24.05
C ALA A 661 9.60 18.84 25.44
N ALA A 662 9.94 19.63 26.46
CA ALA A 662 10.03 19.17 27.85
C ALA A 662 8.69 18.65 28.36
N ARG A 663 7.57 19.32 28.04
CA ARG A 663 6.20 18.86 28.40
C ARG A 663 5.83 17.54 27.76
N LEU A 664 6.33 17.29 26.53
CA LEU A 664 6.09 16.08 25.77
C LEU A 664 7.07 14.94 26.10
N GLY A 665 8.22 15.25 26.72
CA GLY A 665 9.31 14.31 26.95
C GLY A 665 10.17 14.07 25.73
N ILE A 666 10.29 15.07 24.84
CA ILE A 666 11.17 15.05 23.65
C ILE A 666 12.51 15.69 24.02
N GLU A 667 13.60 14.95 23.80
CA GLU A 667 14.96 15.42 24.15
C GLU A 667 15.66 16.17 23.02
N GLU A 668 15.39 15.77 21.75
CA GLU A 668 16.03 16.34 20.57
C GLU A 668 15.13 17.38 19.90
N VAL A 669 15.61 18.64 19.85
CA VAL A 669 14.84 19.77 19.34
C VAL A 669 15.62 20.55 18.31
N HIS A 670 15.04 20.70 17.12
CA HIS A 670 15.54 21.57 16.04
C HIS A 670 14.65 22.80 15.94
N ALA A 671 15.05 23.87 16.59
CA ALA A 671 14.32 25.14 16.65
C ALA A 671 14.86 26.16 15.63
N GLU A 672 14.04 27.20 15.34
CA GLU A 672 14.41 28.31 14.43
C GLU A 672 14.69 27.85 13.01
N VAL A 673 14.03 26.76 12.59
CA VAL A 673 14.20 26.14 11.26
C VAL A 673 13.17 26.74 10.31
N LEU A 674 13.61 27.35 9.22
CA LEU A 674 12.72 27.85 8.18
C LEU A 674 12.04 26.68 7.46
N PRO A 675 10.80 26.87 6.92
CA PRO A 675 10.08 25.80 6.23
C PRO A 675 10.89 25.07 5.16
N GLN A 676 11.65 25.82 4.35
CA GLN A 676 12.52 25.28 3.31
C GLN A 676 13.73 24.50 3.85
N ASP A 677 14.15 24.76 5.10
CA ASP A 677 15.29 24.11 5.73
C ASP A 677 14.94 22.84 6.51
N LYS A 678 13.65 22.53 6.69
CA LYS A 678 13.23 21.30 7.38
C LYS A 678 13.75 20.04 6.68
N ALA A 679 13.77 20.01 5.35
CA ALA A 679 14.35 18.93 4.57
C ALA A 679 15.86 18.75 4.83
N ARG A 680 16.58 19.84 5.12
CA ARG A 680 18.00 19.79 5.49
C ARG A 680 18.21 19.10 6.84
N VAL A 681 17.35 19.35 7.82
CA VAL A 681 17.41 18.64 9.13
C VAL A 681 17.23 17.14 8.92
N VAL A 682 16.27 16.73 8.09
CA VAL A 682 16.09 15.31 7.73
C VAL A 682 17.37 14.74 7.10
N THR A 683 17.96 15.46 6.14
CA THR A 683 19.20 15.03 5.48
C THR A 683 20.37 14.90 6.45
N GLU A 684 20.51 15.82 7.40
CA GLU A 684 21.55 15.78 8.43
C GLU A 684 21.41 14.54 9.33
N LEU A 685 20.19 14.20 9.73
CA LEU A 685 19.91 12.99 10.50
C LEU A 685 20.21 11.72 9.70
N GLN A 686 19.83 11.69 8.40
CA GLN A 686 20.14 10.57 7.50
C GLN A 686 21.66 10.40 7.30
N GLN A 687 22.41 11.49 7.14
CA GLN A 687 23.88 11.47 7.05
C GLN A 687 24.54 10.97 8.34
N ALA A 688 23.90 11.18 9.49
CA ALA A 688 24.31 10.59 10.77
C ALA A 688 23.97 9.09 10.89
N GLY A 689 23.48 8.45 9.81
CA GLY A 689 23.15 7.03 9.74
C GLY A 689 21.79 6.69 10.34
N ARG A 690 20.91 7.65 10.56
CA ARG A 690 19.55 7.42 11.08
C ARG A 690 18.56 7.18 9.94
N ARG A 691 17.56 6.36 10.22
CA ARG A 691 16.40 6.18 9.35
C ARG A 691 15.23 6.97 9.91
N VAL A 692 14.83 8.00 9.19
CA VAL A 692 13.94 9.05 9.67
C VAL A 692 12.53 8.86 9.09
N ALA A 693 11.52 8.77 9.96
CA ALA A 693 10.14 9.07 9.61
C ALA A 693 9.86 10.53 9.96
N PHE A 694 9.40 11.32 9.00
CA PHE A 694 8.96 12.68 9.22
C PHE A 694 7.44 12.72 9.32
N VAL A 695 6.92 13.38 10.36
CA VAL A 695 5.48 13.53 10.58
C VAL A 695 5.11 15.01 10.52
N GLY A 696 4.23 15.39 9.59
CA GLY A 696 3.82 16.78 9.36
C GLY A 696 2.37 16.90 8.87
N ASP A 697 1.87 18.13 8.82
CA ASP A 697 0.52 18.46 8.32
C ASP A 697 0.49 18.84 6.82
N GLY A 698 1.64 19.10 6.25
CA GLY A 698 1.91 18.95 4.84
C GLY A 698 2.09 20.12 3.92
N ILE A 699 1.62 21.34 4.10
CA ILE A 699 1.84 22.40 3.09
C ILE A 699 3.31 22.86 3.11
N ASN A 700 3.77 23.18 4.29
CA ASN A 700 5.14 23.69 4.52
C ASN A 700 6.15 22.55 4.64
N ASP A 701 5.68 21.31 4.82
CA ASP A 701 6.47 20.14 5.14
C ASP A 701 6.69 19.22 3.94
N ALA A 702 6.04 19.47 2.79
CA ALA A 702 6.15 18.63 1.60
C ALA A 702 7.61 18.30 1.20
N PRO A 703 8.57 19.24 1.24
CA PRO A 703 9.97 18.92 0.97
C PRO A 703 10.59 17.98 2.01
N ALA A 704 10.24 18.12 3.30
CA ALA A 704 10.74 17.26 4.37
C ALA A 704 10.07 15.87 4.35
N LEU A 705 8.78 15.80 4.04
CA LEU A 705 8.05 14.55 3.83
C LEU A 705 8.64 13.74 2.68
N ALA A 706 8.96 14.39 1.56
CA ALA A 706 9.58 13.75 0.41
C ALA A 706 11.05 13.35 0.63
N GLN A 707 11.79 14.07 1.49
CA GLN A 707 13.20 13.79 1.80
C GLN A 707 13.37 12.67 2.81
N ALA A 708 12.41 12.48 3.72
CA ALA A 708 12.47 11.46 4.76
C ALA A 708 12.50 10.04 4.16
N ASP A 709 13.03 9.05 4.91
CA ASP A 709 12.93 7.65 4.53
C ASP A 709 11.45 7.21 4.47
N VAL A 710 10.61 7.80 5.33
CA VAL A 710 9.15 7.67 5.26
C VAL A 710 8.51 9.01 5.64
N GLY A 711 7.79 9.63 4.73
CA GLY A 711 6.94 10.77 5.00
C GLY A 711 5.56 10.34 5.49
N ILE A 712 5.10 10.88 6.61
CA ILE A 712 3.79 10.60 7.21
C ILE A 712 3.00 11.90 7.29
N ALA A 713 1.91 12.01 6.53
CA ALA A 713 1.04 13.18 6.53
C ALA A 713 -0.23 12.95 7.35
N LEU A 714 -0.62 13.97 8.13
CA LEU A 714 -1.92 14.02 8.79
C LEU A 714 -2.98 14.51 7.78
N ALA A 715 -4.15 13.87 7.72
CA ALA A 715 -5.20 14.19 6.74
C ALA A 715 -5.89 15.58 6.95
N SER A 716 -5.55 16.29 8.02
CA SER A 716 -5.90 17.70 8.15
C SER A 716 -5.13 18.62 7.19
N GLY A 717 -4.14 18.07 6.48
CA GLY A 717 -3.30 18.75 5.51
C GLY A 717 -3.93 18.87 4.12
N THR A 718 -3.28 19.64 3.27
CA THR A 718 -3.70 19.86 1.88
C THR A 718 -3.39 18.69 0.97
N ASP A 719 -4.03 18.69 -0.21
CA ASP A 719 -3.79 17.70 -1.28
C ASP A 719 -2.30 17.51 -1.61
N ILE A 720 -1.49 18.58 -1.53
CA ILE A 720 -0.04 18.57 -1.80
C ILE A 720 0.72 17.69 -0.78
N ALA A 721 0.30 17.68 0.47
CA ALA A 721 0.94 16.86 1.52
C ALA A 721 0.63 15.39 1.36
N ILE A 722 -0.62 15.10 1.05
CA ILE A 722 -1.07 13.74 0.76
C ILE A 722 -0.31 13.20 -0.45
N GLU A 723 0.00 14.05 -1.43
CA GLU A 723 0.74 13.68 -2.63
C GLU A 723 2.25 13.47 -2.38
N ALA A 724 2.83 14.17 -1.42
CA ALA A 724 4.25 14.07 -1.07
C ALA A 724 4.56 12.95 -0.06
N ALA A 725 3.57 12.49 0.73
CA ALA A 725 3.77 11.52 1.80
C ALA A 725 3.68 10.07 1.32
N ASP A 726 4.44 9.18 1.98
CA ASP A 726 4.37 7.73 1.80
C ASP A 726 3.25 7.08 2.60
N VAL A 727 2.88 7.70 3.72
CA VAL A 727 1.82 7.25 4.63
C VAL A 727 0.89 8.43 4.93
N THR A 728 -0.40 8.22 4.80
CA THR A 728 -1.44 9.21 5.12
C THR A 728 -2.30 8.71 6.28
N LEU A 729 -2.48 9.57 7.29
CA LEU A 729 -3.30 9.30 8.47
C LEU A 729 -4.67 9.97 8.27
N THR A 730 -5.70 9.19 7.97
CA THR A 730 -6.98 9.71 7.46
C THR A 730 -7.86 10.39 8.52
N ARG A 731 -7.65 10.10 9.79
CA ARG A 731 -8.41 10.69 10.91
C ARG A 731 -7.72 11.91 11.50
N GLY A 732 -6.48 12.19 11.09
CA GLY A 732 -5.69 13.30 11.61
C GLY A 732 -5.30 13.16 13.09
N GLN A 733 -5.49 11.98 13.68
CA GLN A 733 -5.13 11.69 15.07
C GLN A 733 -3.67 11.28 15.15
N LEU A 734 -2.95 11.86 16.11
CA LEU A 734 -1.53 11.60 16.26
C LEU A 734 -1.23 10.13 16.64
N GLY A 735 -2.16 9.48 17.35
CA GLY A 735 -2.07 8.06 17.71
C GLY A 735 -2.02 7.10 16.53
N GLU A 736 -2.44 7.55 15.34
CA GLU A 736 -2.34 6.75 14.12
C GLU A 736 -0.88 6.53 13.69
N VAL A 737 0.08 7.38 14.10
CA VAL A 737 1.51 7.17 13.87
C VAL A 737 1.97 5.87 14.54
N VAL A 738 1.56 5.65 15.80
CA VAL A 738 1.87 4.41 16.54
C VAL A 738 1.19 3.20 15.90
N THR A 739 -0.04 3.40 15.42
CA THR A 739 -0.81 2.37 14.69
C THR A 739 -0.11 2.00 13.39
N ALA A 740 0.38 2.99 12.62
CA ALA A 740 1.13 2.79 11.37
C ALA A 740 2.41 1.98 11.60
N LEU A 741 3.21 2.37 12.59
CA LEU A 741 4.42 1.65 12.98
C LEU A 741 4.14 0.21 13.40
N THR A 742 3.11 0.01 14.23
CA THR A 742 2.73 -1.31 14.71
C THR A 742 2.25 -2.19 13.56
N ALA A 743 1.46 -1.66 12.64
CA ALA A 743 0.99 -2.35 11.45
C ALA A 743 2.16 -2.75 10.54
N ALA A 744 3.09 -1.83 10.32
CA ALA A 744 4.30 -2.07 9.53
C ALA A 744 5.15 -3.20 10.12
N ARG A 745 5.51 -3.11 11.40
CA ARG A 745 6.35 -4.11 12.09
C ARG A 745 5.68 -5.48 12.17
N LYS A 746 4.39 -5.54 12.49
CA LYS A 746 3.65 -6.82 12.57
C LYS A 746 3.49 -7.45 11.19
N THR A 747 3.26 -6.66 10.15
CA THR A 747 3.15 -7.17 8.78
C THR A 747 4.48 -7.72 8.29
N LEU A 748 5.58 -6.99 8.49
CA LEU A 748 6.91 -7.48 8.12
C LEU A 748 7.33 -8.73 8.92
N GLY A 749 7.06 -8.75 10.23
CA GLY A 749 7.30 -9.93 11.07
C GLY A 749 6.50 -11.14 10.62
N ASN A 750 5.26 -10.93 10.15
CA ASN A 750 4.43 -11.98 9.55
C ASN A 750 5.03 -12.50 8.23
N ILE A 751 5.54 -11.60 7.37
CA ILE A 751 6.23 -11.96 6.13
C ILE A 751 7.46 -12.83 6.42
N HIS A 752 8.30 -12.42 7.37
CA HIS A 752 9.47 -13.20 7.78
C HIS A 752 9.08 -14.60 8.28
N GLY A 753 8.05 -14.67 9.14
CA GLY A 753 7.53 -15.94 9.62
C GLY A 753 7.00 -16.82 8.49
N ASN A 754 6.27 -16.25 7.54
CA ASN A 754 5.76 -16.97 6.37
C ASN A 754 6.89 -17.51 5.49
N LEU A 755 7.91 -16.70 5.22
CA LEU A 755 9.08 -17.11 4.43
C LEU A 755 9.88 -18.18 5.15
N PHE A 756 10.12 -18.03 6.46
CA PHE A 756 10.80 -19.05 7.25
C PHE A 756 10.09 -20.40 7.13
N TRP A 757 8.79 -20.47 7.38
CA TRP A 757 8.03 -21.71 7.28
C TRP A 757 7.95 -22.26 5.86
N ALA A 758 7.86 -21.39 4.85
CA ALA A 758 7.82 -21.80 3.45
C ALA A 758 9.13 -22.52 3.00
N PHE A 759 10.26 -22.20 3.61
CA PHE A 759 11.52 -22.85 3.31
C PHE A 759 11.88 -24.00 4.26
N PHE A 760 11.57 -23.83 5.53
CA PHE A 760 12.02 -24.74 6.59
C PHE A 760 11.60 -26.19 6.35
N TYR A 761 10.33 -26.43 6.03
CA TYR A 761 9.86 -27.78 5.79
C TYR A 761 10.45 -28.40 4.50
N ASN A 762 10.69 -27.60 3.45
CA ASN A 762 11.33 -28.07 2.22
C ASN A 762 12.77 -28.51 2.51
N ILE A 763 13.55 -27.70 3.22
CA ILE A 763 14.92 -28.01 3.60
C ILE A 763 14.97 -29.28 4.46
N LEU A 764 14.00 -29.47 5.35
CA LEU A 764 13.90 -30.66 6.19
C LEU A 764 13.51 -31.94 5.41
N LEU A 765 12.53 -31.80 4.50
CA LEU A 765 11.94 -32.95 3.80
C LEU A 765 12.74 -33.38 2.56
N ILE A 766 13.51 -32.51 1.91
CA ILE A 766 14.32 -32.85 0.74
C ILE A 766 15.33 -33.99 1.02
N PRO A 767 16.14 -33.96 2.10
CA PRO A 767 17.03 -35.07 2.45
C PRO A 767 16.27 -36.37 2.72
N ILE A 768 15.11 -36.29 3.39
CA ILE A 768 14.27 -37.47 3.66
C ILE A 768 13.73 -38.05 2.37
N ALA A 769 13.26 -37.18 1.44
CA ALA A 769 12.81 -37.59 0.12
C ALA A 769 13.95 -38.18 -0.72
N ALA A 770 15.17 -37.65 -0.61
CA ALA A 770 16.35 -38.20 -1.27
C ALA A 770 16.80 -39.56 -0.69
N GLY A 771 16.19 -40.01 0.42
CA GLY A 771 16.45 -41.32 1.02
C GLY A 771 17.55 -41.34 2.09
N VAL A 772 17.98 -40.17 2.61
CA VAL A 772 18.98 -40.08 3.68
C VAL A 772 18.49 -40.83 4.95
N ALA A 773 17.18 -40.85 5.20
CA ALA A 773 16.56 -41.54 6.33
C ALA A 773 16.15 -43.00 6.03
N ALA A 774 16.43 -43.51 4.85
CA ALA A 774 16.13 -44.90 4.46
C ALA A 774 16.75 -45.96 5.40
N PRO A 775 17.98 -45.78 5.94
CA PRO A 775 18.54 -46.72 6.92
C PRO A 775 17.74 -46.82 8.23
N LEU A 776 16.93 -45.81 8.54
CA LEU A 776 16.01 -45.76 9.68
C LEU A 776 14.60 -46.28 9.36
N GLY A 777 14.39 -46.80 8.16
CA GLY A 777 13.09 -47.26 7.66
C GLY A 777 12.11 -46.13 7.29
N ILE A 778 12.59 -44.87 7.21
CA ILE A 778 11.76 -43.73 6.89
C ILE A 778 11.90 -43.44 5.38
N HIS A 779 10.82 -43.66 4.66
CA HIS A 779 10.70 -43.38 3.24
C HIS A 779 9.59 -42.36 2.99
N LEU A 780 9.90 -41.29 2.29
CA LEU A 780 8.90 -40.29 1.88
C LEU A 780 8.44 -40.59 0.45
N ASN A 781 7.19 -40.99 0.31
CA ASN A 781 6.62 -41.20 -1.01
C ASN A 781 6.10 -39.86 -1.62
N PRO A 782 6.01 -39.73 -2.95
CA PRO A 782 5.58 -38.51 -3.61
C PRO A 782 4.18 -38.05 -3.20
N MET A 783 3.29 -38.93 -2.82
CA MET A 783 1.94 -38.65 -2.36
C MET A 783 1.96 -37.87 -1.02
N LEU A 784 2.70 -38.36 -0.03
CA LEU A 784 2.84 -37.66 1.27
C LEU A 784 3.54 -36.31 1.09
N ALA A 785 4.51 -36.25 0.18
CA ALA A 785 5.17 -35.02 -0.21
C ALA A 785 4.16 -33.97 -0.75
N GLY A 786 3.25 -34.38 -1.62
CA GLY A 786 2.20 -33.51 -2.18
C GLY A 786 1.21 -32.99 -1.13
N VAL A 787 0.81 -33.83 -0.17
CA VAL A 787 -0.05 -33.44 0.95
C VAL A 787 0.64 -32.44 1.87
N ALA A 788 1.89 -32.67 2.25
CA ALA A 788 2.68 -31.76 3.09
C ALA A 788 2.80 -30.37 2.45
N MET A 789 3.00 -30.32 1.13
CA MET A 789 3.08 -29.11 0.35
C MET A 789 1.76 -28.32 0.34
N GLY A 790 0.60 -29.01 0.21
CA GLY A 790 -0.72 -28.37 0.28
C GLY A 790 -0.97 -27.74 1.66
N LEU A 791 -0.61 -28.44 2.75
CA LEU A 791 -0.75 -27.95 4.12
C LEU A 791 0.08 -26.71 4.40
N SER A 792 1.27 -26.59 3.80
CA SER A 792 2.13 -25.41 3.95
C SER A 792 1.47 -24.13 3.46
N SER A 793 0.77 -24.18 2.34
CA SER A 793 0.04 -23.01 1.80
C SER A 793 -1.07 -22.55 2.74
N ILE A 794 -1.79 -23.50 3.36
CA ILE A 794 -2.82 -23.23 4.36
C ILE A 794 -2.22 -22.55 5.59
N PHE A 795 -1.06 -23.03 6.06
CA PHE A 795 -0.37 -22.45 7.21
C PHE A 795 0.03 -21.00 6.96
N VAL A 796 0.70 -20.70 5.86
CA VAL A 796 1.14 -19.34 5.48
C VAL A 796 -0.05 -18.39 5.41
N LEU A 797 -1.15 -18.84 4.83
CA LEU A 797 -2.36 -18.05 4.73
C LEU A 797 -3.01 -17.81 6.10
N GLY A 798 -3.15 -18.86 6.90
CA GLY A 798 -3.69 -18.77 8.27
C GLY A 798 -2.87 -17.81 9.13
N ASN A 799 -1.54 -17.84 9.00
CA ASN A 799 -0.66 -16.91 9.67
C ASN A 799 -0.88 -15.46 9.19
N SER A 800 -1.04 -15.23 7.88
CA SER A 800 -1.32 -13.90 7.33
C SER A 800 -2.67 -13.35 7.80
N LEU A 801 -3.68 -14.20 7.95
CA LEU A 801 -5.01 -13.80 8.43
C LEU A 801 -5.00 -13.28 9.87
N ARG A 802 -3.99 -13.62 10.68
CA ARG A 802 -3.84 -13.08 12.05
C ARG A 802 -3.68 -11.56 12.05
N LEU A 803 -3.20 -10.97 10.96
CA LEU A 803 -3.10 -9.51 10.81
C LEU A 803 -4.46 -8.80 10.82
N LYS A 804 -5.58 -9.49 10.59
CA LYS A 804 -6.92 -8.93 10.76
C LYS A 804 -7.22 -8.49 12.19
N HIS A 805 -6.52 -9.04 13.17
CA HIS A 805 -6.66 -8.70 14.59
C HIS A 805 -5.74 -7.55 15.04
N LEU A 806 -5.19 -6.77 14.08
CA LEU A 806 -4.56 -5.50 14.41
C LEU A 806 -5.62 -4.53 14.94
N HIS A 807 -5.30 -3.82 16.02
CA HIS A 807 -6.15 -2.81 16.63
C HIS A 807 -5.47 -1.44 16.52
N ALA A 808 -6.27 -0.40 16.46
CA ALA A 808 -5.76 0.96 16.58
C ALA A 808 -5.11 1.10 17.97
N TRP A 809 -4.01 1.85 18.00
CA TRP A 809 -3.41 2.22 19.26
C TRP A 809 -4.36 3.16 20.02
N GLN A 810 -4.47 2.94 21.30
CA GLN A 810 -5.22 3.79 22.22
C GLN A 810 -4.32 4.18 23.38
N PRO A 811 -4.33 5.44 23.82
CA PRO A 811 -3.61 5.82 25.03
C PRO A 811 -4.11 4.95 26.19
N THR A 812 -3.20 4.31 26.89
CA THR A 812 -3.51 3.68 28.16
C THR A 812 -4.01 4.77 29.10
N ALA A 813 -5.21 4.62 29.62
CA ALA A 813 -5.70 5.52 30.68
C ALA A 813 -4.66 5.50 31.81
N ALA A 814 -4.08 6.68 32.07
CA ALA A 814 -3.09 6.87 33.13
C ALA A 814 -3.76 6.84 34.49
#